data_7b0f374c4c534db5394ef46d10f3d642
#
_entry.id   7b0f374c4c534db5394ef46d10f3d642
#
_cell.length_a   1.000
_cell.length_b   1.000
_cell.length_c   1.000
_cell.angle_alpha   90.00
_cell.angle_beta   90.00
_cell.angle_gamma   90.00
#
_symmetry.space_group_name_H-M   'P 1'
#
loop_
_entity.id
_entity.type
_entity.pdbx_description
1 polymer ?
#
loop_
_entity_poly.entity_id
_entity_poly.type
_entity_poly.pdbx_seq_one_letter_code
_entity_poly.pdbx_strand_id
1 'polypeptide(L)'
;LKEVYKSYKKRNYTQEVLKGINIKFDNVGFVSILGPSGCGKTTLLNIIGGLDKLDRGNLYIDNLDLDKLSPKKLDAYRNSMVGFVFQSFNLINHLNVYDNIALTLKLNKEKNKNIKAKVQEIIIKVGLTGKENKKPQELSGGEAQRVAIARALVNNPEIILADEPTGSLDSNTSIEIINILKEISKDKLVIMVTHNEKLAKEYSDRIIRMADGMIVSDNIIKEQKSIDKKEINKVHMTFFMSLMLSYKNILTKVFRTVATIFAGCIGIVAVILVITLSQGVSDYITKVQENALKDKPIIISSNSIYKSSGNIINNIVEYPETDQIYVSHNITSYEHNNNMDRNLLKIIKNLDKSHYDIINYNRSVKFNLYKENTEGLKKIYNSYFTEMNESSLMEYEYDVIYGTMPTKYNEIALVVDKYNVINSNILKYLGLDYKNDSYKYEDIIGQEYILIENNNMYVYDEEKDVFIKKINGEINSFPKIKITAIIRESRQNSFGLYSQGIVYTKELTDYIIDSAKKSEIGKAQQKYGIEKDVFSGKPFTDIKSETVSYTKEYLYEEQLKELGLVEQINRVQIYTKTFDDRKYIEKTIKDNDIFNDISNVYYRDYMSTIAEEFSSFIKILTKVLIIFALISLVVSTIMISIITYISVLERQKEIGILRSIGARKIDVISIFCSENLIIGLMSGILGFILANIFKKPINEIVQNIIKENVSLATTINSVDLIKFRYDIVTMLIIANVIITLLAGLIPAIIASLKKPIDALKNE
;
A
#
# COMPACT_ATOMS: atom_id res chain seq x y z
N LEU A 1 -15.10 -60.76 14.71
CA LEU A 1 -15.83 -59.95 15.69
C LEU A 1 -15.98 -60.76 16.97
N LYS A 2 -15.67 -60.13 18.11
CA LYS A 2 -15.81 -60.73 19.44
C LYS A 2 -16.59 -59.77 20.34
N GLU A 3 -17.74 -60.20 20.81
CA GLU A 3 -18.63 -59.48 21.75
C GLU A 3 -18.91 -58.02 21.32
N VAL A 4 -19.28 -57.81 20.08
CA VAL A 4 -19.43 -56.45 19.50
C VAL A 4 -20.80 -55.89 19.89
N TYR A 5 -20.77 -54.72 20.55
CA TYR A 5 -21.94 -53.92 20.94
C TYR A 5 -21.89 -52.55 20.23
N LYS A 6 -23.11 -52.07 19.86
CA LYS A 6 -23.28 -50.75 19.28
C LYS A 6 -24.60 -50.13 19.67
N SER A 7 -24.53 -48.87 20.13
CA SER A 7 -25.70 -48.08 20.50
C SER A 7 -25.68 -46.72 19.83
N TYR A 8 -26.85 -46.18 19.54
CA TYR A 8 -26.99 -44.79 19.05
C TYR A 8 -27.80 -43.98 20.06
N LYS A 9 -27.30 -42.82 20.43
CA LYS A 9 -27.97 -41.86 21.31
C LYS A 9 -28.85 -40.92 20.48
N LYS A 10 -30.17 -40.94 20.74
CA LYS A 10 -31.10 -39.88 20.30
C LYS A 10 -31.53 -39.09 21.52
N ARG A 11 -31.70 -37.76 21.38
CA ARG A 11 -31.92 -36.75 22.44
C ARG A 11 -32.29 -37.27 23.84
N ASN A 12 -33.24 -38.23 23.98
CA ASN A 12 -33.74 -38.70 25.28
C ASN A 12 -33.62 -40.20 25.51
N TYR A 13 -33.12 -41.00 24.58
CA TYR A 13 -32.94 -42.43 24.79
C TYR A 13 -31.74 -42.99 24.01
N THR A 14 -31.17 -44.07 24.55
CA THR A 14 -30.10 -44.86 23.92
C THR A 14 -30.70 -46.12 23.35
N GLN A 15 -30.56 -46.30 22.03
CA GLN A 15 -31.00 -47.51 21.34
C GLN A 15 -29.81 -48.43 21.11
N GLU A 16 -29.79 -49.57 21.74
CA GLU A 16 -28.82 -50.62 21.50
C GLU A 16 -29.18 -51.36 20.21
N VAL A 17 -28.29 -51.32 19.22
CA VAL A 17 -28.53 -51.85 17.87
C VAL A 17 -27.80 -53.17 17.64
N LEU A 18 -26.61 -53.34 18.21
CA LEU A 18 -25.88 -54.62 18.20
C LEU A 18 -25.63 -55.05 19.64
N LYS A 19 -25.92 -56.34 19.93
CA LYS A 19 -25.96 -56.90 21.28
C LYS A 19 -25.07 -58.12 21.35
N GLY A 20 -23.75 -57.97 21.52
CA GLY A 20 -22.79 -59.06 21.72
C GLY A 20 -22.61 -59.97 20.50
N ILE A 21 -22.42 -59.34 19.31
CA ILE A 21 -22.16 -60.08 18.06
C ILE A 21 -20.85 -60.82 18.12
N ASN A 22 -20.90 -62.14 17.94
CA ASN A 22 -19.75 -63.03 17.79
C ASN A 22 -19.84 -63.71 16.43
N ILE A 23 -18.86 -63.42 15.53
CA ILE A 23 -18.80 -64.02 14.18
C ILE A 23 -17.40 -64.02 13.62
N LYS A 24 -17.06 -65.07 12.89
CA LYS A 24 -15.83 -65.23 12.13
C LYS A 24 -16.19 -65.42 10.67
N PHE A 25 -15.53 -64.68 9.75
CA PHE A 25 -15.63 -64.85 8.30
C PHE A 25 -14.34 -65.49 7.79
N ASP A 26 -14.48 -66.26 6.71
CA ASP A 26 -13.35 -66.79 5.96
C ASP A 26 -12.85 -65.72 4.94
N ASN A 27 -11.69 -65.97 4.31
CA ASN A 27 -11.07 -64.98 3.45
C ASN A 27 -11.72 -64.84 2.07
N VAL A 28 -12.51 -65.80 1.63
CA VAL A 28 -13.22 -65.83 0.34
C VAL A 28 -14.62 -66.42 0.51
N GLY A 29 -15.52 -66.12 -0.41
CA GLY A 29 -16.86 -66.71 -0.48
C GLY A 29 -17.95 -65.61 -0.44
N PHE A 30 -19.17 -66.06 -0.72
CA PHE A 30 -20.37 -65.22 -0.75
C PHE A 30 -21.21 -65.42 0.48
N VAL A 31 -21.21 -64.45 1.40
CA VAL A 31 -21.93 -64.49 2.66
C VAL A 31 -23.13 -63.57 2.61
N SER A 32 -24.33 -64.02 2.86
CA SER A 32 -25.50 -63.17 3.02
C SER A 32 -25.92 -63.04 4.47
N ILE A 33 -26.16 -61.78 4.90
CA ILE A 33 -26.75 -61.44 6.21
C ILE A 33 -28.21 -61.10 5.98
N LEU A 34 -29.11 -61.96 6.50
CA LEU A 34 -30.54 -61.84 6.36
C LEU A 34 -31.17 -61.35 7.70
N GLY A 35 -32.25 -60.61 7.61
CA GLY A 35 -33.05 -60.22 8.79
C GLY A 35 -34.05 -59.12 8.47
N PRO A 36 -35.00 -58.83 9.35
CA PRO A 36 -35.99 -57.77 9.18
C PRO A 36 -35.32 -56.38 9.13
N SER A 37 -35.99 -55.36 8.58
CA SER A 37 -35.56 -53.99 8.61
C SER A 37 -35.31 -53.48 10.02
N GLY A 38 -34.22 -52.76 10.28
CA GLY A 38 -33.90 -52.22 11.63
C GLY A 38 -33.20 -53.20 12.59
N CYS A 39 -32.98 -54.49 12.26
CA CYS A 39 -32.29 -55.44 13.16
C CYS A 39 -30.74 -55.23 13.27
N GLY A 40 -30.14 -54.22 12.65
CA GLY A 40 -28.71 -53.90 12.81
C GLY A 40 -27.78 -54.34 11.69
N LYS A 41 -28.29 -54.92 10.56
CA LYS A 41 -27.48 -55.42 9.43
C LYS A 41 -26.53 -54.38 8.83
N THR A 42 -27.06 -53.23 8.41
CA THR A 42 -26.26 -52.10 7.87
C THR A 42 -25.29 -51.56 8.92
N THR A 43 -25.66 -51.54 10.20
CA THR A 43 -24.76 -51.15 11.29
C THR A 43 -23.56 -52.09 11.41
N LEU A 44 -23.82 -53.41 11.35
CA LEU A 44 -22.76 -54.41 11.36
C LEU A 44 -21.81 -54.25 10.16
N LEU A 45 -22.38 -54.06 8.95
CA LEU A 45 -21.61 -53.82 7.72
C LEU A 45 -20.73 -52.58 7.82
N ASN A 46 -21.28 -51.50 8.38
CA ASN A 46 -20.54 -50.24 8.57
C ASN A 46 -19.40 -50.37 9.58
N ILE A 47 -19.56 -51.16 10.62
CA ILE A 47 -18.49 -51.46 11.59
C ILE A 47 -17.39 -52.28 10.93
N ILE A 48 -17.73 -53.37 10.20
CA ILE A 48 -16.78 -54.20 9.47
C ILE A 48 -15.98 -53.35 8.48
N GLY A 49 -16.65 -52.44 7.79
CA GLY A 49 -16.00 -51.53 6.82
C GLY A 49 -15.27 -50.36 7.45
N GLY A 50 -15.25 -50.20 8.76
CA GLY A 50 -14.59 -49.13 9.45
C GLY A 50 -15.19 -47.73 9.18
N LEU A 51 -16.47 -47.67 8.77
CA LEU A 51 -17.24 -46.42 8.62
C LEU A 51 -17.81 -45.95 9.95
N ASP A 52 -18.12 -46.89 10.89
CA ASP A 52 -18.49 -46.59 12.26
C ASP A 52 -17.58 -47.34 13.24
N LYS A 53 -17.57 -46.91 14.50
CA LYS A 53 -16.85 -47.57 15.57
C LYS A 53 -17.81 -48.37 16.45
N LEU A 54 -17.35 -49.50 16.94
CA LEU A 54 -18.08 -50.24 17.97
C LEU A 54 -17.97 -49.49 19.32
N ASP A 55 -18.87 -49.80 20.25
CA ASP A 55 -18.87 -49.21 21.60
C ASP A 55 -18.16 -50.13 22.61
N ARG A 56 -18.30 -51.49 22.46
CA ARG A 56 -17.60 -52.52 23.23
C ARG A 56 -17.35 -53.74 22.37
N GLY A 57 -16.35 -54.53 22.75
CA GLY A 57 -15.91 -55.74 22.03
C GLY A 57 -14.65 -55.45 21.17
N ASN A 58 -14.37 -56.38 20.24
CA ASN A 58 -13.20 -56.26 19.37
C ASN A 58 -13.52 -56.67 17.93
N LEU A 59 -12.90 -56.00 16.97
CA LEU A 59 -12.97 -56.35 15.56
C LEU A 59 -11.54 -56.59 15.02
N TYR A 60 -11.26 -57.85 14.68
CA TYR A 60 -10.01 -58.28 14.11
C TYR A 60 -10.16 -58.60 12.61
N ILE A 61 -9.24 -58.10 11.81
CA ILE A 61 -9.04 -58.48 10.41
C ILE A 61 -7.60 -58.86 10.24
N ASP A 62 -7.31 -60.11 9.94
CA ASP A 62 -5.97 -60.66 9.81
C ASP A 62 -5.03 -60.30 10.99
N ASN A 63 -5.43 -60.44 12.19
CA ASN A 63 -4.70 -60.04 13.41
C ASN A 63 -4.56 -58.54 13.65
N LEU A 64 -5.11 -57.65 12.80
CA LEU A 64 -5.19 -56.23 13.04
C LEU A 64 -6.44 -55.87 13.85
N ASP A 65 -6.26 -55.25 15.01
CA ASP A 65 -7.37 -54.72 15.81
C ASP A 65 -7.79 -53.35 15.19
N LEU A 66 -8.98 -53.31 14.56
CA LEU A 66 -9.45 -52.13 13.86
C LEU A 66 -9.71 -50.95 14.80
N ASP A 67 -10.14 -51.24 16.05
CA ASP A 67 -10.42 -50.15 17.00
C ASP A 67 -9.19 -49.43 17.49
N LYS A 68 -8.05 -50.09 17.48
CA LYS A 68 -6.76 -49.52 17.86
C LYS A 68 -6.03 -48.84 16.70
N LEU A 69 -6.61 -48.87 15.49
CA LEU A 69 -5.98 -48.17 14.33
C LEU A 69 -6.11 -46.66 14.46
N SER A 70 -5.01 -46.00 14.14
CA SER A 70 -5.02 -44.53 13.97
C SER A 70 -5.98 -44.14 12.84
N PRO A 71 -6.58 -42.91 12.86
CA PRO A 71 -7.47 -42.47 11.79
C PRO A 71 -6.89 -42.60 10.39
N LYS A 72 -5.57 -42.34 10.24
CA LYS A 72 -4.86 -42.52 8.95
C LYS A 72 -4.80 -43.96 8.48
N LYS A 73 -4.60 -44.92 9.41
CA LYS A 73 -4.59 -46.34 9.07
C LYS A 73 -6.01 -46.84 8.76
N LEU A 74 -7.04 -46.31 9.43
CA LEU A 74 -8.43 -46.63 9.14
C LEU A 74 -8.87 -46.09 7.77
N ASP A 75 -8.43 -44.89 7.38
CA ASP A 75 -8.67 -44.36 6.04
C ASP A 75 -7.98 -45.27 4.97
N ALA A 76 -6.76 -45.72 5.24
CA ALA A 76 -6.03 -46.62 4.37
C ALA A 76 -6.68 -48.01 4.27
N TYR A 77 -7.20 -48.56 5.37
CA TYR A 77 -8.01 -49.79 5.42
C TYR A 77 -9.24 -49.69 4.49
N ARG A 78 -10.02 -48.61 4.61
CA ARG A 78 -11.20 -48.38 3.75
C ARG A 78 -10.85 -48.29 2.26
N ASN A 79 -9.67 -47.75 1.93
CA ASN A 79 -9.29 -47.61 0.54
C ASN A 79 -8.70 -48.89 -0.07
N SER A 80 -7.86 -49.64 0.69
CA SER A 80 -7.08 -50.76 0.16
C SER A 80 -7.69 -52.14 0.40
N MET A 81 -8.42 -52.33 1.50
CA MET A 81 -8.90 -53.64 1.94
C MET A 81 -10.38 -53.82 1.68
N VAL A 82 -11.17 -52.73 1.63
CA VAL A 82 -12.65 -52.80 1.58
C VAL A 82 -13.19 -52.09 0.34
N GLY A 83 -14.09 -52.74 -0.36
CA GLY A 83 -14.92 -52.15 -1.40
C GLY A 83 -16.38 -52.04 -0.92
N PHE A 84 -16.94 -50.83 -0.91
CA PHE A 84 -18.35 -50.59 -0.54
C PHE A 84 -19.26 -50.49 -1.75
N VAL A 85 -20.36 -51.23 -1.73
CA VAL A 85 -21.47 -51.14 -2.67
C VAL A 85 -22.71 -50.76 -1.88
N PHE A 86 -23.17 -49.54 -2.02
CA PHE A 86 -24.28 -48.96 -1.27
C PHE A 86 -25.63 -49.19 -1.97
N GLN A 87 -26.72 -49.19 -1.24
CA GLN A 87 -28.09 -49.31 -1.73
C GLN A 87 -28.47 -48.19 -2.73
N SER A 88 -28.05 -46.94 -2.45
CA SER A 88 -28.37 -45.75 -3.24
C SER A 88 -27.31 -45.41 -4.27
N PHE A 89 -26.50 -46.34 -4.79
CA PHE A 89 -25.39 -46.21 -5.71
C PHE A 89 -24.25 -45.26 -5.20
N ASN A 90 -24.58 -44.15 -4.59
CA ASN A 90 -23.68 -43.15 -4.04
C ASN A 90 -22.56 -42.75 -5.01
N LEU A 91 -22.93 -42.38 -6.25
CA LEU A 91 -22.04 -41.87 -7.26
C LEU A 91 -21.94 -40.34 -7.10
N ILE A 92 -20.78 -39.78 -7.52
CA ILE A 92 -20.58 -38.35 -7.54
C ILE A 92 -21.13 -37.80 -8.85
N ASN A 93 -22.21 -37.04 -8.80
CA ASN A 93 -23.03 -36.64 -9.95
C ASN A 93 -22.28 -35.78 -11.01
N HIS A 94 -21.30 -34.99 -10.61
CA HIS A 94 -20.53 -34.18 -11.53
C HIS A 94 -19.35 -34.91 -12.20
N LEU A 95 -19.06 -36.14 -11.77
CA LEU A 95 -18.05 -36.99 -12.38
C LEU A 95 -18.71 -37.99 -13.35
N ASN A 96 -18.06 -38.29 -14.48
CA ASN A 96 -18.49 -39.34 -15.37
C ASN A 96 -18.17 -40.74 -14.80
N VAL A 97 -18.57 -41.81 -15.51
CA VAL A 97 -18.33 -43.20 -15.10
C VAL A 97 -16.85 -43.45 -14.84
N TYR A 98 -15.99 -43.06 -15.80
CA TYR A 98 -14.52 -43.24 -15.70
C TYR A 98 -13.98 -42.59 -14.44
N ASP A 99 -14.33 -41.31 -14.18
CA ASP A 99 -13.81 -40.55 -13.03
C ASP A 99 -14.37 -41.07 -11.69
N ASN A 100 -15.62 -41.54 -11.63
CA ASN A 100 -16.18 -42.17 -10.42
C ASN A 100 -15.38 -43.42 -10.05
N ILE A 101 -15.02 -44.26 -11.03
CA ILE A 101 -14.24 -45.46 -10.79
C ILE A 101 -12.77 -45.11 -10.48
N ALA A 102 -12.16 -44.25 -11.27
CA ALA A 102 -10.76 -43.81 -11.11
C ALA A 102 -10.47 -43.16 -9.78
N LEU A 103 -11.48 -42.57 -9.13
CA LEU A 103 -11.33 -41.77 -7.90
C LEU A 103 -10.63 -42.58 -6.78
N THR A 104 -10.99 -43.85 -6.59
CA THR A 104 -10.38 -44.72 -5.59
C THR A 104 -8.89 -44.95 -5.81
N LEU A 105 -8.46 -45.16 -7.10
CA LEU A 105 -7.04 -45.31 -7.45
C LEU A 105 -6.26 -43.98 -7.32
N LYS A 106 -6.90 -42.88 -7.66
CA LYS A 106 -6.29 -41.53 -7.57
C LYS A 106 -5.92 -41.15 -6.14
N LEU A 107 -6.59 -41.73 -5.12
CA LEU A 107 -6.24 -41.56 -3.71
C LEU A 107 -4.90 -42.27 -3.34
N ASN A 108 -4.41 -43.22 -4.12
CA ASN A 108 -3.23 -44.03 -3.82
C ASN A 108 -1.93 -43.59 -4.54
N LYS A 109 -1.86 -42.39 -5.13
CA LYS A 109 -0.72 -41.91 -5.93
C LYS A 109 -0.34 -42.82 -7.11
N GLU A 110 -1.27 -43.59 -7.61
CA GLU A 110 -0.98 -44.45 -8.75
C GLU A 110 -0.68 -43.62 -10.03
N LYS A 111 0.22 -44.09 -10.87
CA LYS A 111 0.56 -43.38 -12.11
C LYS A 111 -0.64 -43.38 -13.09
N ASN A 112 -0.90 -42.26 -13.75
CA ASN A 112 -2.06 -42.09 -14.64
C ASN A 112 -2.18 -43.19 -15.72
N LYS A 113 -1.07 -43.71 -16.25
CA LYS A 113 -1.05 -44.81 -17.23
C LYS A 113 -1.67 -46.09 -16.63
N ASN A 114 -1.31 -46.41 -15.38
CA ASN A 114 -1.84 -47.59 -14.68
C ASN A 114 -3.33 -47.39 -14.31
N ILE A 115 -3.72 -46.20 -13.93
CA ILE A 115 -5.13 -45.86 -13.62
C ILE A 115 -5.99 -46.14 -14.86
N LYS A 116 -5.60 -45.63 -16.02
CA LYS A 116 -6.35 -45.85 -17.27
C LYS A 116 -6.53 -47.32 -17.59
N ALA A 117 -5.46 -48.11 -17.49
CA ALA A 117 -5.50 -49.52 -17.78
C ALA A 117 -6.44 -50.29 -16.82
N LYS A 118 -6.30 -50.09 -15.48
CA LYS A 118 -7.11 -50.71 -14.46
C LYS A 118 -8.59 -50.34 -14.57
N VAL A 119 -8.89 -49.04 -14.79
CA VAL A 119 -10.29 -48.57 -14.94
C VAL A 119 -10.92 -49.24 -16.18
N GLN A 120 -10.21 -49.31 -17.30
CA GLN A 120 -10.73 -49.91 -18.52
C GLN A 120 -11.00 -51.42 -18.33
N GLU A 121 -10.08 -52.12 -17.67
CA GLU A 121 -10.26 -53.55 -17.33
C GLU A 121 -11.54 -53.78 -16.51
N ILE A 122 -11.74 -52.98 -15.48
CA ILE A 122 -12.93 -53.13 -14.61
C ILE A 122 -14.21 -52.73 -15.36
N ILE A 123 -14.20 -51.69 -16.20
CA ILE A 123 -15.36 -51.31 -17.03
C ILE A 123 -15.81 -52.47 -17.91
N ILE A 124 -14.84 -53.19 -18.55
CA ILE A 124 -15.14 -54.36 -19.34
C ILE A 124 -15.73 -55.49 -18.48
N LYS A 125 -15.11 -55.74 -17.29
CA LYS A 125 -15.54 -56.80 -16.38
C LYS A 125 -16.96 -56.63 -15.87
N VAL A 126 -17.44 -55.39 -15.66
CA VAL A 126 -18.81 -55.10 -15.20
C VAL A 126 -19.78 -54.80 -16.35
N GLY A 127 -19.37 -54.89 -17.62
CA GLY A 127 -20.23 -54.72 -18.80
C GLY A 127 -20.65 -53.25 -19.03
N LEU A 128 -19.74 -52.29 -18.81
CA LEU A 128 -19.98 -50.85 -19.01
C LEU A 128 -19.22 -50.26 -20.20
N THR A 129 -18.72 -51.05 -21.12
CA THR A 129 -17.99 -50.62 -22.31
C THR A 129 -18.83 -49.62 -23.12
N GLY A 130 -18.21 -48.47 -23.50
CA GLY A 130 -18.85 -47.38 -24.25
C GLY A 130 -19.66 -46.40 -23.39
N LYS A 131 -19.69 -46.61 -22.06
CA LYS A 131 -20.37 -45.70 -21.12
C LYS A 131 -19.43 -44.80 -20.29
N GLU A 132 -18.12 -44.83 -20.58
CA GLU A 132 -17.05 -44.20 -19.81
C GLU A 132 -17.28 -42.71 -19.54
N ASN A 133 -17.81 -42.01 -20.54
CA ASN A 133 -17.99 -40.54 -20.51
C ASN A 133 -19.37 -40.13 -19.99
N LYS A 134 -20.32 -41.07 -19.81
CA LYS A 134 -21.64 -40.75 -19.30
C LYS A 134 -21.60 -40.35 -17.83
N LYS A 135 -22.46 -39.39 -17.48
CA LYS A 135 -22.71 -39.00 -16.06
C LYS A 135 -23.70 -39.92 -15.39
N PRO A 136 -23.72 -40.02 -14.03
CA PRO A 136 -24.67 -40.85 -13.29
C PRO A 136 -26.12 -40.65 -13.66
N GLN A 137 -26.53 -39.43 -13.98
CA GLN A 137 -27.90 -39.08 -14.38
C GLN A 137 -28.31 -39.60 -15.76
N GLU A 138 -27.35 -40.03 -16.57
CA GLU A 138 -27.58 -40.57 -17.90
C GLU A 138 -27.56 -42.11 -17.93
N LEU A 139 -27.50 -42.75 -16.73
CA LEU A 139 -27.41 -44.19 -16.55
C LEU A 139 -28.72 -44.76 -16.06
N SER A 140 -29.07 -45.99 -16.44
CA SER A 140 -30.10 -46.76 -15.78
C SER A 140 -29.69 -47.16 -14.35
N GLY A 141 -30.61 -47.53 -13.48
CA GLY A 141 -30.31 -47.94 -12.12
C GLY A 141 -29.32 -49.14 -12.07
N GLY A 142 -29.44 -50.10 -12.97
CA GLY A 142 -28.54 -51.24 -13.06
C GLY A 142 -27.14 -50.82 -13.54
N GLU A 143 -27.04 -49.88 -14.53
CA GLU A 143 -25.76 -49.32 -14.97
C GLU A 143 -25.09 -48.53 -13.83
N ALA A 144 -25.83 -47.73 -13.11
CA ALA A 144 -25.31 -46.98 -11.94
C ALA A 144 -24.81 -47.91 -10.82
N GLN A 145 -25.50 -49.03 -10.59
CA GLN A 145 -25.04 -50.05 -9.63
C GLN A 145 -23.78 -50.75 -10.11
N ARG A 146 -23.68 -51.08 -11.41
CA ARG A 146 -22.44 -51.64 -12.00
C ARG A 146 -21.27 -50.65 -11.87
N VAL A 147 -21.49 -49.33 -11.99
CA VAL A 147 -20.45 -48.32 -11.71
C VAL A 147 -20.03 -48.33 -10.24
N ALA A 148 -20.98 -48.44 -9.30
CA ALA A 148 -20.69 -48.57 -7.87
C ALA A 148 -19.84 -49.80 -7.54
N ILE A 149 -20.19 -50.96 -8.15
CA ILE A 149 -19.41 -52.19 -8.03
C ILE A 149 -18.01 -52.04 -8.67
N ALA A 150 -17.91 -51.44 -9.86
CA ALA A 150 -16.66 -51.19 -10.49
C ALA A 150 -15.72 -50.30 -9.64
N ARG A 151 -16.27 -49.24 -9.03
CA ARG A 151 -15.56 -48.36 -8.09
C ARG A 151 -15.08 -49.11 -6.84
N ALA A 152 -15.89 -50.05 -6.33
CA ALA A 152 -15.53 -50.88 -5.18
C ALA A 152 -14.39 -51.87 -5.54
N LEU A 153 -14.35 -52.39 -6.78
CA LEU A 153 -13.39 -53.39 -7.24
C LEU A 153 -12.06 -52.87 -7.73
N VAL A 154 -12.01 -51.64 -8.27
CA VAL A 154 -10.89 -51.14 -9.05
C VAL A 154 -9.56 -51.11 -8.27
N ASN A 155 -9.60 -51.01 -6.95
CA ASN A 155 -8.44 -51.08 -6.06
C ASN A 155 -8.09 -52.50 -5.61
N ASN A 156 -8.77 -53.49 -6.16
CA ASN A 156 -8.59 -54.92 -5.89
C ASN A 156 -8.70 -55.22 -4.35
N PRO A 157 -9.79 -54.86 -3.65
CA PRO A 157 -9.93 -55.08 -2.21
C PRO A 157 -10.08 -56.58 -1.89
N GLU A 158 -9.86 -56.98 -0.63
CA GLU A 158 -10.08 -58.33 -0.13
C GLU A 158 -11.52 -58.58 0.27
N ILE A 159 -12.20 -57.53 0.76
CA ILE A 159 -13.56 -57.57 1.27
C ILE A 159 -14.47 -56.69 0.45
N ILE A 160 -15.56 -57.19 -0.06
CA ILE A 160 -16.65 -56.44 -0.67
C ILE A 160 -17.85 -56.45 0.28
N LEU A 161 -18.27 -55.24 0.67
CA LEU A 161 -19.44 -55.04 1.53
C LEU A 161 -20.57 -54.45 0.71
N ALA A 162 -21.64 -55.21 0.51
CA ALA A 162 -22.78 -54.84 -0.30
C ALA A 162 -24.03 -54.67 0.59
N ASP A 163 -24.51 -53.43 0.71
CA ASP A 163 -25.71 -53.10 1.47
C ASP A 163 -26.92 -53.02 0.54
N GLU A 164 -27.79 -54.03 0.55
CA GLU A 164 -28.98 -54.16 -0.31
C GLU A 164 -28.74 -53.82 -1.79
N PRO A 165 -27.73 -54.42 -2.47
CA PRO A 165 -27.26 -53.99 -3.77
C PRO A 165 -28.32 -54.11 -4.89
N THR A 166 -29.46 -54.77 -4.64
CA THR A 166 -30.54 -55.02 -5.61
C THR A 166 -31.84 -54.31 -5.20
N GLY A 167 -31.87 -53.58 -4.06
CA GLY A 167 -33.09 -53.04 -3.49
C GLY A 167 -33.87 -52.03 -4.33
N SER A 168 -33.19 -51.38 -5.28
CA SER A 168 -33.78 -50.38 -6.19
C SER A 168 -33.84 -50.82 -7.65
N LEU A 169 -33.70 -52.14 -7.93
CA LEU A 169 -33.59 -52.70 -9.27
C LEU A 169 -34.71 -53.63 -9.61
N ASP A 170 -35.04 -53.80 -10.88
CA ASP A 170 -35.93 -54.82 -11.37
C ASP A 170 -35.32 -56.24 -11.21
N SER A 171 -36.16 -57.30 -11.32
CA SER A 171 -35.73 -58.65 -11.05
C SER A 171 -34.63 -59.16 -11.95
N ASN A 172 -34.63 -58.80 -13.23
CA ASN A 172 -33.62 -59.28 -14.20
C ASN A 172 -32.27 -58.64 -13.94
N THR A 173 -32.27 -57.33 -13.78
CA THR A 173 -31.08 -56.53 -13.43
C THR A 173 -30.52 -56.98 -12.06
N SER A 174 -31.37 -57.30 -11.09
CA SER A 174 -30.95 -57.83 -9.79
C SER A 174 -30.15 -59.12 -9.92
N ILE A 175 -30.60 -60.06 -10.78
CA ILE A 175 -29.89 -61.33 -11.04
C ILE A 175 -28.53 -61.05 -11.68
N GLU A 176 -28.44 -60.10 -12.64
CA GLU A 176 -27.17 -59.71 -13.24
C GLU A 176 -26.17 -59.19 -12.21
N ILE A 177 -26.60 -58.28 -11.31
CA ILE A 177 -25.77 -57.74 -10.23
C ILE A 177 -25.31 -58.85 -9.27
N ILE A 178 -26.17 -59.76 -8.87
CA ILE A 178 -25.82 -60.86 -7.97
C ILE A 178 -24.83 -61.83 -8.66
N ASN A 179 -24.98 -62.09 -9.95
CA ASN A 179 -24.04 -62.92 -10.72
C ASN A 179 -22.63 -62.26 -10.77
N ILE A 180 -22.55 -60.93 -10.94
CA ILE A 180 -21.28 -60.22 -10.87
C ILE A 180 -20.67 -60.41 -9.46
N LEU A 181 -21.42 -60.22 -8.39
CA LEU A 181 -20.94 -60.38 -7.01
C LEU A 181 -20.52 -61.81 -6.71
N LYS A 182 -21.26 -62.82 -7.24
CA LYS A 182 -20.93 -64.27 -7.13
C LYS A 182 -19.62 -64.59 -7.81
N GLU A 183 -19.40 -64.06 -9.02
CA GLU A 183 -18.13 -64.24 -9.73
C GLU A 183 -16.95 -63.66 -8.94
N ILE A 184 -17.13 -62.47 -8.35
CA ILE A 184 -16.12 -61.83 -7.51
C ILE A 184 -15.83 -62.63 -6.24
N SER A 185 -16.85 -63.34 -5.68
CA SER A 185 -16.70 -64.10 -4.45
C SER A 185 -15.84 -65.35 -4.59
N LYS A 186 -15.47 -65.76 -5.80
CA LYS A 186 -14.51 -66.88 -6.03
C LYS A 186 -13.12 -66.56 -5.49
N ASP A 187 -12.72 -65.26 -5.51
CA ASP A 187 -11.38 -64.79 -5.14
C ASP A 187 -11.41 -63.84 -3.94
N LYS A 188 -12.57 -63.38 -3.46
CA LYS A 188 -12.75 -62.37 -2.43
C LYS A 188 -13.87 -62.73 -1.48
N LEU A 189 -13.80 -62.14 -0.26
CA LEU A 189 -14.94 -62.22 0.65
C LEU A 189 -15.99 -61.15 0.26
N VAL A 190 -17.17 -61.62 -0.14
CA VAL A 190 -18.32 -60.76 -0.43
C VAL A 190 -19.33 -60.95 0.71
N ILE A 191 -19.62 -59.88 1.47
CA ILE A 191 -20.64 -59.86 2.52
C ILE A 191 -21.79 -58.98 2.03
N MET A 192 -22.93 -59.61 1.76
CA MET A 192 -24.13 -58.95 1.29
C MET A 192 -25.19 -58.91 2.38
N VAL A 193 -25.69 -57.71 2.65
CA VAL A 193 -26.91 -57.53 3.46
C VAL A 193 -28.12 -57.50 2.53
N THR A 194 -29.13 -58.28 2.81
CA THR A 194 -30.36 -58.28 2.01
C THR A 194 -31.54 -58.72 2.85
N HIS A 195 -32.74 -58.32 2.46
CA HIS A 195 -33.98 -58.84 2.96
C HIS A 195 -34.63 -59.93 2.02
N ASN A 196 -34.01 -60.13 0.84
CA ASN A 196 -34.46 -61.07 -0.18
C ASN A 196 -33.92 -62.48 0.13
N GLU A 197 -34.74 -63.29 0.79
CA GLU A 197 -34.37 -64.66 1.19
C GLU A 197 -34.15 -65.60 0.01
N LYS A 198 -34.85 -65.42 -1.12
CA LYS A 198 -34.74 -66.25 -2.30
C LYS A 198 -33.35 -66.10 -2.95
N LEU A 199 -32.87 -64.82 -3.18
CA LEU A 199 -31.59 -64.58 -3.70
C LEU A 199 -30.44 -65.03 -2.78
N ALA A 200 -30.63 -64.89 -1.46
CA ALA A 200 -29.64 -65.35 -0.49
C ALA A 200 -29.47 -66.86 -0.53
N LYS A 201 -30.55 -67.61 -0.58
CA LYS A 201 -30.50 -69.09 -0.65
C LYS A 201 -29.89 -69.64 -1.94
N GLU A 202 -30.13 -68.95 -3.04
CA GLU A 202 -29.70 -69.42 -4.34
C GLU A 202 -28.21 -69.16 -4.61
N TYR A 203 -27.67 -67.99 -4.15
CA TYR A 203 -26.35 -67.53 -4.54
C TYR A 203 -25.30 -67.55 -3.42
N SER A 204 -25.69 -67.64 -2.11
CA SER A 204 -24.74 -67.57 -1.00
C SER A 204 -24.10 -68.90 -0.65
N ASP A 205 -22.83 -68.88 -0.28
CA ASP A 205 -22.10 -70.00 0.30
C ASP A 205 -22.38 -70.17 1.82
N ARG A 206 -22.79 -69.04 2.47
CA ARG A 206 -23.13 -69.00 3.89
C ARG A 206 -24.22 -67.96 4.13
N ILE A 207 -25.18 -68.34 4.99
CA ILE A 207 -26.34 -67.47 5.36
C ILE A 207 -26.32 -67.25 6.86
N ILE A 208 -26.24 -65.99 7.26
CA ILE A 208 -26.33 -65.53 8.66
C ILE A 208 -27.67 -64.86 8.85
N ARG A 209 -28.44 -65.25 9.84
CA ARG A 209 -29.71 -64.58 10.17
C ARG A 209 -29.53 -63.74 11.39
N MET A 210 -29.97 -62.49 11.29
CA MET A 210 -29.98 -61.52 12.40
C MET A 210 -31.41 -61.14 12.78
N ALA A 211 -31.66 -61.04 14.08
CA ALA A 211 -32.87 -60.46 14.65
C ALA A 211 -32.50 -59.68 15.93
N ASP A 212 -33.11 -58.50 16.13
CA ASP A 212 -32.99 -57.68 17.35
C ASP A 212 -31.56 -57.43 17.84
N GLY A 213 -30.62 -57.28 16.87
CA GLY A 213 -29.20 -56.95 17.13
C GLY A 213 -28.34 -58.17 17.49
N MET A 214 -28.88 -59.40 17.36
CA MET A 214 -28.20 -60.67 17.66
C MET A 214 -28.14 -61.57 16.42
N ILE A 215 -27.20 -62.52 16.39
CA ILE A 215 -27.18 -63.62 15.42
C ILE A 215 -28.06 -64.75 15.92
N VAL A 216 -29.02 -65.07 15.10
CA VAL A 216 -30.02 -66.16 15.44
C VAL A 216 -29.57 -67.48 14.83
N SER A 217 -29.06 -67.51 13.66
CA SER A 217 -28.48 -68.69 13.01
C SER A 217 -27.35 -68.34 12.07
N ASP A 218 -26.45 -69.34 11.89
CA ASP A 218 -25.27 -69.25 11.06
C ASP A 218 -25.08 -70.57 10.33
N ASN A 219 -25.52 -70.63 9.08
CA ASN A 219 -25.55 -71.87 8.27
C ASN A 219 -24.53 -71.80 7.15
N ILE A 220 -23.53 -72.68 7.17
CA ILE A 220 -22.53 -72.83 6.11
C ILE A 220 -23.12 -73.82 5.06
N ILE A 221 -23.19 -73.31 3.79
CA ILE A 221 -23.75 -74.12 2.67
C ILE A 221 -22.60 -74.82 1.87
N LYS A 222 -21.45 -74.13 1.78
CA LYS A 222 -20.25 -74.65 1.11
C LYS A 222 -18.99 -74.26 1.87
N GLU A 223 -17.97 -75.16 1.88
CA GLU A 223 -16.65 -74.84 2.47
C GLU A 223 -15.93 -73.78 1.67
N GLN A 224 -15.23 -72.91 2.40
CA GLN A 224 -14.52 -71.75 1.83
C GLN A 224 -13.00 -71.96 1.87
N LYS A 225 -12.28 -71.47 0.86
CA LYS A 225 -10.81 -71.57 0.76
C LYS A 225 -10.12 -70.35 1.32
N SER A 226 -8.93 -70.51 1.91
CA SER A 226 -8.07 -69.38 2.36
C SER A 226 -7.05 -68.99 1.29
N ILE A 227 -6.84 -67.70 1.10
CA ILE A 227 -5.87 -67.09 0.16
C ILE A 227 -4.93 -66.15 0.92
N ASP A 228 -3.74 -65.89 0.36
CA ASP A 228 -2.64 -65.13 0.94
C ASP A 228 -2.96 -63.62 1.14
N LYS A 229 -2.29 -63.02 2.09
CA LYS A 229 -2.54 -61.69 2.72
C LYS A 229 -2.02 -60.51 1.91
N LYS A 230 -2.73 -59.37 2.03
CA LYS A 230 -2.35 -58.09 1.44
C LYS A 230 -1.98 -57.05 2.49
N GLU A 231 -0.98 -56.21 2.19
CA GLU A 231 -0.59 -55.10 3.10
C GLU A 231 -1.44 -53.84 2.88
N ILE A 232 -1.64 -53.06 3.97
CA ILE A 232 -2.40 -51.80 3.95
C ILE A 232 -1.54 -50.72 3.34
N ASN A 233 -1.87 -50.24 2.15
CA ASN A 233 -1.20 -49.16 1.45
C ASN A 233 -1.55 -47.76 1.99
N LYS A 234 -0.57 -46.86 2.06
CA LYS A 234 -0.79 -45.48 2.51
C LYS A 234 -1.57 -44.67 1.50
N VAL A 235 -2.66 -44.07 1.92
CA VAL A 235 -3.53 -43.18 1.12
C VAL A 235 -2.99 -41.76 1.16
N HIS A 236 -2.89 -41.10 0.00
CA HIS A 236 -2.46 -39.70 -0.08
C HIS A 236 -2.90 -39.08 -1.41
N MET A 237 -3.87 -38.13 -1.35
CA MET A 237 -4.25 -37.34 -2.52
C MET A 237 -3.19 -36.28 -2.82
N THR A 238 -2.84 -36.09 -4.11
CA THR A 238 -1.94 -35.01 -4.53
C THR A 238 -2.69 -33.69 -4.62
N PHE A 239 -1.98 -32.56 -4.38
CA PHE A 239 -2.56 -31.21 -4.49
C PHE A 239 -3.14 -30.96 -5.90
N PHE A 240 -2.44 -31.39 -6.96
CA PHE A 240 -2.93 -31.26 -8.32
C PHE A 240 -4.27 -31.98 -8.54
N MET A 241 -4.47 -33.15 -7.91
CA MET A 241 -5.74 -33.86 -7.95
C MET A 241 -6.86 -33.07 -7.25
N SER A 242 -6.57 -32.48 -6.09
CA SER A 242 -7.53 -31.61 -5.39
C SER A 242 -7.94 -30.42 -6.27
N LEU A 243 -6.98 -29.80 -6.93
CA LEU A 243 -7.21 -28.67 -7.83
C LEU A 243 -8.07 -29.07 -9.05
N MET A 244 -7.82 -30.25 -9.64
CA MET A 244 -8.60 -30.76 -10.77
C MET A 244 -10.06 -31.08 -10.37
N LEU A 245 -10.27 -31.68 -9.20
CA LEU A 245 -11.62 -31.95 -8.68
C LEU A 245 -12.37 -30.65 -8.40
N SER A 246 -11.70 -29.67 -7.78
CA SER A 246 -12.26 -28.35 -7.50
C SER A 246 -12.62 -27.60 -8.79
N TYR A 247 -11.76 -27.64 -9.79
CA TYR A 247 -12.03 -27.03 -11.10
C TYR A 247 -13.27 -27.62 -11.77
N LYS A 248 -13.40 -28.96 -11.80
CA LYS A 248 -14.60 -29.63 -12.33
C LYS A 248 -15.87 -29.25 -11.57
N ASN A 249 -15.78 -29.10 -10.25
CA ASN A 249 -16.91 -28.65 -9.43
C ASN A 249 -17.33 -27.20 -9.72
N ILE A 250 -16.36 -26.30 -9.87
CA ILE A 250 -16.60 -24.89 -10.23
C ILE A 250 -17.42 -24.81 -11.54
N LEU A 251 -17.09 -25.62 -12.53
CA LEU A 251 -17.78 -25.64 -13.82
C LEU A 251 -19.23 -26.15 -13.73
N THR A 252 -19.59 -26.89 -12.71
CA THR A 252 -20.98 -27.39 -12.55
C THR A 252 -21.91 -26.37 -11.89
N LYS A 253 -21.37 -25.41 -11.12
CA LYS A 253 -22.13 -24.38 -10.37
C LYS A 253 -21.67 -22.97 -10.73
N VAL A 254 -21.59 -22.68 -12.04
CA VAL A 254 -21.01 -21.43 -12.59
C VAL A 254 -21.63 -20.17 -11.96
N PHE A 255 -22.96 -20.11 -11.84
CA PHE A 255 -23.65 -18.93 -11.30
C PHE A 255 -23.18 -18.60 -9.88
N ARG A 256 -23.12 -19.62 -9.00
CA ARG A 256 -22.64 -19.44 -7.63
C ARG A 256 -21.16 -19.01 -7.61
N THR A 257 -20.35 -19.65 -8.42
CA THR A 257 -18.91 -19.33 -8.50
C THR A 257 -18.70 -17.89 -8.94
N VAL A 258 -19.41 -17.45 -9.99
CA VAL A 258 -19.38 -16.06 -10.47
C VAL A 258 -19.80 -15.10 -9.37
N ALA A 259 -20.91 -15.36 -8.67
CA ALA A 259 -21.37 -14.55 -7.55
C ALA A 259 -20.31 -14.45 -6.43
N THR A 260 -19.64 -15.57 -6.12
CA THR A 260 -18.55 -15.59 -5.11
C THR A 260 -17.34 -14.77 -5.56
N ILE A 261 -16.95 -14.87 -6.84
CA ILE A 261 -15.86 -14.10 -7.43
C ILE A 261 -16.21 -12.60 -7.38
N PHE A 262 -17.44 -12.22 -7.72
CA PHE A 262 -17.88 -10.82 -7.62
C PHE A 262 -17.89 -10.33 -6.18
N ALA A 263 -18.39 -11.11 -5.23
CA ALA A 263 -18.35 -10.77 -3.80
C ALA A 263 -16.90 -10.56 -3.31
N GLY A 264 -15.95 -11.39 -3.78
CA GLY A 264 -14.54 -11.27 -3.47
C GLY A 264 -13.87 -10.04 -4.15
N CYS A 265 -14.24 -9.72 -5.40
CA CYS A 265 -13.60 -8.63 -6.13
C CYS A 265 -13.99 -7.24 -5.60
N ILE A 266 -15.18 -7.04 -5.01
CA ILE A 266 -15.59 -5.74 -4.46
C ILE A 266 -14.61 -5.26 -3.38
N GLY A 267 -14.23 -6.14 -2.46
CA GLY A 267 -13.28 -5.80 -1.41
C GLY A 267 -11.90 -5.42 -1.95
N ILE A 268 -11.38 -6.17 -2.92
CA ILE A 268 -10.06 -5.92 -3.49
C ILE A 268 -10.05 -4.69 -4.40
N VAL A 269 -11.12 -4.41 -5.15
CA VAL A 269 -11.28 -3.17 -5.94
C VAL A 269 -11.17 -1.95 -5.04
N ALA A 270 -11.91 -1.94 -3.92
CA ALA A 270 -11.88 -0.84 -2.97
C ALA A 270 -10.45 -0.60 -2.42
N VAL A 271 -9.76 -1.68 -2.02
CA VAL A 271 -8.39 -1.59 -1.51
C VAL A 271 -7.41 -1.07 -2.57
N ILE A 272 -7.46 -1.60 -3.80
CA ILE A 272 -6.60 -1.17 -4.92
C ILE A 272 -6.82 0.32 -5.21
N LEU A 273 -8.08 0.75 -5.36
CA LEU A 273 -8.40 2.14 -5.68
C LEU A 273 -7.98 3.10 -4.55
N VAL A 274 -8.25 2.75 -3.29
CA VAL A 274 -7.90 3.60 -2.14
C VAL A 274 -6.39 3.75 -2.02
N ILE A 275 -5.62 2.65 -2.11
CA ILE A 275 -4.16 2.72 -1.98
C ILE A 275 -3.55 3.52 -3.14
N THR A 276 -3.99 3.25 -4.38
CA THR A 276 -3.45 3.95 -5.55
C THR A 276 -3.84 5.42 -5.61
N LEU A 277 -5.08 5.76 -5.23
CA LEU A 277 -5.53 7.15 -5.12
C LEU A 277 -4.76 7.89 -4.02
N SER A 278 -4.61 7.28 -2.84
CA SER A 278 -3.84 7.86 -1.73
C SER A 278 -2.39 8.17 -2.12
N GLN A 279 -1.73 7.25 -2.82
CA GLN A 279 -0.38 7.47 -3.33
C GLN A 279 -0.34 8.57 -4.38
N GLY A 280 -1.27 8.57 -5.34
CA GLY A 280 -1.32 9.59 -6.37
C GLY A 280 -1.59 10.99 -5.82
N VAL A 281 -2.45 11.12 -4.81
CA VAL A 281 -2.67 12.40 -4.10
C VAL A 281 -1.41 12.81 -3.35
N SER A 282 -0.72 11.90 -2.69
CA SER A 282 0.56 12.19 -2.02
C SER A 282 1.62 12.67 -3.00
N ASP A 283 1.78 11.99 -4.15
CA ASP A 283 2.72 12.35 -5.21
C ASP A 283 2.37 13.72 -5.83
N TYR A 284 1.07 13.99 -6.01
CA TYR A 284 0.59 15.28 -6.52
C TYR A 284 0.95 16.41 -5.56
N ILE A 285 0.68 16.23 -4.26
CA ILE A 285 1.01 17.24 -3.24
C ILE A 285 2.51 17.46 -3.17
N THR A 286 3.31 16.40 -3.19
CA THR A 286 4.77 16.53 -3.21
C THR A 286 5.23 17.37 -4.40
N LYS A 287 4.68 17.16 -5.60
CA LYS A 287 4.99 17.96 -6.79
C LYS A 287 4.55 19.43 -6.66
N VAL A 288 3.34 19.67 -6.12
CA VAL A 288 2.87 21.03 -5.86
C VAL A 288 3.79 21.72 -4.85
N GLN A 289 4.18 21.00 -3.81
CA GLN A 289 5.12 21.49 -2.81
C GLN A 289 6.51 21.76 -3.42
N GLU A 290 7.08 20.85 -4.20
CA GLU A 290 8.35 21.03 -4.89
C GLU A 290 8.33 22.25 -5.82
N ASN A 291 7.26 22.44 -6.57
CA ASN A 291 7.12 23.62 -7.42
C ASN A 291 7.01 24.92 -6.59
N ALA A 292 6.24 24.88 -5.49
CA ALA A 292 6.13 26.02 -4.60
C ALA A 292 7.45 26.38 -3.90
N LEU A 293 8.35 25.41 -3.69
CA LEU A 293 9.67 25.65 -3.09
C LEU A 293 10.66 26.30 -4.04
N LYS A 294 10.57 26.03 -5.34
CA LYS A 294 11.48 26.62 -6.34
C LYS A 294 11.43 28.14 -6.31
N ASP A 295 10.27 28.70 -6.00
CA ASP A 295 10.02 30.13 -6.04
C ASP A 295 10.17 30.82 -4.69
N LYS A 296 10.38 30.07 -3.60
CA LYS A 296 10.31 30.60 -2.22
C LYS A 296 11.48 30.11 -1.37
N PRO A 297 12.60 30.86 -1.38
CA PRO A 297 13.74 30.53 -0.55
C PRO A 297 13.47 30.73 0.95
N ILE A 298 14.27 30.10 1.78
CA ILE A 298 14.44 30.51 3.17
C ILE A 298 15.15 31.85 3.15
N ILE A 299 14.54 32.87 3.74
CA ILE A 299 15.10 34.22 3.75
C ILE A 299 15.60 34.56 5.16
N ILE A 300 16.88 34.82 5.27
CA ILE A 300 17.53 35.35 6.47
C ILE A 300 17.94 36.79 6.13
N SER A 301 17.31 37.76 6.79
CA SER A 301 17.60 39.20 6.59
C SER A 301 18.31 39.79 7.78
N SER A 302 19.19 40.74 7.58
CA SER A 302 19.85 41.50 8.65
C SER A 302 18.83 42.23 9.54
N ASN A 303 17.78 42.77 8.93
CA ASN A 303 16.72 43.49 9.64
C ASN A 303 15.39 42.78 9.37
N SER A 304 14.71 42.31 10.41
CA SER A 304 13.31 41.87 10.35
C SER A 304 12.47 42.74 11.24
N ILE A 305 11.43 43.35 10.65
CA ILE A 305 10.49 44.20 11.41
C ILE A 305 9.42 43.29 12.00
N TYR A 306 9.41 43.14 13.29
CA TYR A 306 8.32 42.56 14.06
C TYR A 306 7.32 43.65 14.42
N LYS A 307 6.09 43.57 13.96
CA LYS A 307 4.99 44.34 14.53
C LYS A 307 4.45 43.56 15.71
N SER A 308 4.95 43.81 16.88
CA SER A 308 4.34 43.40 18.13
C SER A 308 3.54 44.57 18.73
N SER A 309 2.30 44.33 19.08
CA SER A 309 1.55 45.25 19.93
C SER A 309 2.19 45.26 21.34
N GLY A 310 2.98 46.25 21.57
CA GLY A 310 3.58 46.80 22.77
C GLY A 310 3.80 45.94 24.02
N ASN A 311 4.93 46.17 24.62
CA ASN A 311 5.39 45.70 25.91
C ASN A 311 4.34 45.68 27.01
N ILE A 312 3.65 44.59 27.23
CA ILE A 312 2.92 44.43 28.47
C ILE A 312 3.25 43.13 29.19
N ILE A 313 3.77 42.12 28.52
CA ILE A 313 4.08 40.86 29.19
C ILE A 313 5.26 40.17 28.49
N ASN A 314 6.29 39.80 29.25
CA ASN A 314 7.47 39.04 28.77
C ASN A 314 7.18 37.58 28.34
N ASN A 315 5.92 37.19 28.14
CA ASN A 315 5.51 35.89 27.67
C ASN A 315 4.14 36.02 27.00
N ILE A 316 4.06 36.64 25.82
CA ILE A 316 2.81 36.62 25.05
C ILE A 316 2.73 35.26 24.37
N VAL A 317 1.84 34.42 24.89
CA VAL A 317 1.38 33.21 24.23
C VAL A 317 0.42 33.64 23.12
N GLU A 318 0.57 33.13 21.92
CA GLU A 318 -0.43 33.30 20.87
C GLU A 318 -1.77 32.71 21.36
N TYR A 319 -2.86 33.46 21.17
CA TYR A 319 -4.21 33.08 21.61
C TYR A 319 -4.33 32.90 23.15
N PRO A 320 -4.03 33.95 23.99
CA PRO A 320 -4.12 33.81 25.40
C PRO A 320 -5.59 33.67 25.84
N GLU A 321 -5.91 32.65 26.63
CA GLU A 321 -7.18 32.53 27.33
C GLU A 321 -7.21 33.46 28.55
N THR A 322 -7.52 34.75 28.34
CA THR A 322 -7.64 35.76 29.40
C THR A 322 -8.99 36.43 29.30
N ASP A 323 -9.47 36.93 30.42
CA ASP A 323 -10.70 37.74 30.55
C ASP A 323 -10.45 39.25 30.40
N GLN A 324 -9.22 39.64 30.03
CA GLN A 324 -8.79 41.05 29.96
C GLN A 324 -8.25 41.41 28.60
N ILE A 325 -8.57 42.64 28.16
CA ILE A 325 -7.97 43.25 26.95
C ILE A 325 -6.85 44.17 27.42
N TYR A 326 -5.67 44.01 26.85
CA TYR A 326 -4.51 44.85 27.13
C TYR A 326 -4.46 46.01 26.15
N VAL A 327 -4.26 47.24 26.67
CA VAL A 327 -4.17 48.45 25.85
C VAL A 327 -2.71 48.74 25.54
N SER A 328 -2.37 48.84 24.27
CA SER A 328 -1.06 49.30 23.82
C SER A 328 -1.10 50.77 23.50
N HIS A 329 -0.36 51.57 24.25
CA HIS A 329 -0.28 53.02 24.05
C HIS A 329 0.76 53.42 22.98
N ASN A 330 1.66 52.50 22.60
CA ASN A 330 2.66 52.68 21.54
C ASN A 330 2.77 51.43 20.70
N ILE A 331 2.67 51.56 19.37
CA ILE A 331 3.07 50.51 18.43
C ILE A 331 4.59 50.58 18.36
N THR A 332 5.28 49.83 19.16
CA THR A 332 6.72 49.61 19.00
C THR A 332 6.92 48.53 17.95
N SER A 333 7.44 48.94 16.81
CA SER A 333 8.04 47.98 15.89
C SER A 333 9.37 47.53 16.49
N TYR A 334 9.46 46.30 16.92
CA TYR A 334 10.77 45.72 17.24
C TYR A 334 11.45 45.39 15.95
N GLU A 335 12.55 46.08 15.65
CA GLU A 335 13.51 45.65 14.66
C GLU A 335 14.36 44.55 15.31
N HIS A 336 14.16 43.31 14.88
CA HIS A 336 15.09 42.27 15.20
C HIS A 336 16.25 42.37 14.22
N ASN A 337 17.40 42.74 14.71
CA ASN A 337 18.64 42.76 13.95
C ASN A 337 19.31 41.40 14.04
N ASN A 338 19.16 40.57 13.01
CA ASN A 338 20.01 39.41 12.87
C ASN A 338 21.45 39.88 12.71
N ASN A 339 22.31 39.51 13.63
CA ASN A 339 23.72 39.77 13.46
C ASN A 339 24.25 38.87 12.33
N MET A 340 24.35 39.45 11.12
CA MET A 340 24.90 38.78 9.94
C MET A 340 26.43 38.72 10.09
N ASP A 341 26.88 38.23 11.24
CA ASP A 341 28.28 38.11 11.58
C ASP A 341 28.97 36.97 10.82
N ARG A 342 30.31 36.95 10.97
CA ARG A 342 31.15 35.92 10.34
C ARG A 342 30.76 34.49 10.74
N ASN A 343 30.16 34.31 11.92
CA ASN A 343 29.79 32.97 12.43
C ASN A 343 28.54 32.43 11.74
N LEU A 344 27.47 33.25 11.63
CA LEU A 344 26.27 32.86 10.87
C LEU A 344 26.61 32.58 9.40
N LEU A 345 27.38 33.45 8.77
CA LEU A 345 27.83 33.26 7.39
C LEU A 345 28.70 32.02 7.21
N LYS A 346 29.51 31.67 8.22
CA LYS A 346 30.31 30.44 8.20
C LYS A 346 29.44 29.19 8.30
N ILE A 347 28.40 29.20 9.13
CA ILE A 347 27.43 28.11 9.22
C ILE A 347 26.73 27.92 7.87
N ILE A 348 26.24 29.00 7.28
CA ILE A 348 25.56 28.95 5.98
C ILE A 348 26.49 28.45 4.87
N LYS A 349 27.76 28.87 4.84
CA LYS A 349 28.75 28.40 3.87
C LYS A 349 29.11 26.92 4.04
N ASN A 350 28.97 26.38 5.23
CA ASN A 350 29.25 24.98 5.56
C ASN A 350 28.03 24.05 5.43
N LEU A 351 26.87 24.55 4.98
CA LEU A 351 25.71 23.71 4.69
C LEU A 351 26.05 22.66 3.63
N ASP A 352 25.52 21.44 3.80
CA ASP A 352 25.72 20.37 2.84
C ASP A 352 25.01 20.68 1.51
N LYS A 353 25.80 20.71 0.42
CA LYS A 353 25.34 20.98 -0.95
C LYS A 353 24.26 20.03 -1.46
N SER A 354 24.09 18.86 -0.84
CA SER A 354 23.04 17.93 -1.24
C SER A 354 21.63 18.45 -0.93
N HIS A 355 21.50 19.35 0.07
CA HIS A 355 20.24 19.85 0.60
C HIS A 355 19.79 21.21 0.06
N TYR A 356 20.52 21.82 -0.83
CA TYR A 356 20.11 23.08 -1.47
C TYR A 356 20.50 23.14 -2.95
N ASP A 357 19.79 23.96 -3.72
CA ASP A 357 20.13 24.22 -5.11
C ASP A 357 21.07 25.41 -5.21
N ILE A 358 20.66 26.53 -4.63
CA ILE A 358 21.40 27.81 -4.71
C ILE A 358 21.34 28.49 -3.35
N ILE A 359 22.45 29.07 -2.93
CA ILE A 359 22.50 30.08 -1.87
C ILE A 359 22.87 31.39 -2.49
N ASN A 360 21.95 32.35 -2.39
CA ASN A 360 22.19 33.69 -2.89
C ASN A 360 22.43 34.67 -1.73
N TYR A 361 23.50 35.47 -1.86
CA TYR A 361 23.87 36.48 -0.88
C TYR A 361 23.62 37.86 -1.51
N ASN A 362 22.57 38.54 -1.01
CA ASN A 362 22.36 39.95 -1.41
C ASN A 362 23.26 40.83 -0.57
N ARG A 363 24.22 41.42 -1.28
CA ARG A 363 25.18 42.33 -0.71
C ARG A 363 24.67 43.76 -0.83
N SER A 364 25.11 44.61 0.03
CA SER A 364 25.00 46.05 -0.14
C SER A 364 26.35 46.72 0.09
N VAL A 365 26.56 47.79 -0.61
CA VAL A 365 27.73 48.64 -0.47
C VAL A 365 27.28 50.10 -0.50
N LYS A 366 27.90 50.95 0.30
CA LYS A 366 27.61 52.38 0.26
C LYS A 366 28.40 53.03 -0.86
N PHE A 367 27.72 53.85 -1.65
CA PHE A 367 28.29 54.58 -2.74
C PHE A 367 27.63 55.96 -2.87
N ASN A 368 28.35 56.91 -3.46
CA ASN A 368 27.93 58.29 -3.58
C ASN A 368 27.32 58.53 -4.96
N LEU A 369 26.01 58.62 -5.04
CA LEU A 369 25.24 58.81 -6.26
C LEU A 369 24.60 60.19 -6.27
N TYR A 370 24.72 60.89 -7.39
CA TYR A 370 24.19 62.22 -7.58
C TYR A 370 23.42 62.33 -8.89
N LYS A 371 22.46 63.26 -8.93
CA LYS A 371 21.77 63.66 -10.16
C LYS A 371 22.02 65.12 -10.39
N GLU A 372 22.41 65.48 -11.61
CA GLU A 372 22.55 66.86 -12.05
C GLU A 372 21.18 67.47 -12.30
N ASN A 373 20.91 68.61 -11.73
CA ASN A 373 19.72 69.42 -11.98
C ASN A 373 20.09 70.87 -12.19
N THR A 374 19.11 71.74 -12.45
CA THR A 374 19.33 73.17 -12.71
C THR A 374 19.99 73.94 -11.54
N GLU A 375 19.94 73.37 -10.32
CA GLU A 375 20.51 73.97 -9.10
C GLU A 375 21.89 73.39 -8.71
N GLY A 376 22.37 72.39 -9.50
CA GLY A 376 23.63 71.67 -9.25
C GLY A 376 23.46 70.19 -8.97
N LEU A 377 24.42 69.58 -8.25
CA LEU A 377 24.41 68.15 -7.92
C LEU A 377 23.53 67.85 -6.71
N LYS A 378 22.44 67.13 -6.92
CA LYS A 378 21.56 66.62 -5.87
C LYS A 378 21.96 65.22 -5.49
N LYS A 379 22.24 64.97 -4.18
CA LYS A 379 22.54 63.62 -3.68
C LYS A 379 21.31 62.71 -3.80
N ILE A 380 21.53 61.51 -4.33
CA ILE A 380 20.57 60.44 -4.41
C ILE A 380 20.84 59.47 -3.25
N TYR A 381 19.82 59.15 -2.50
CA TYR A 381 19.92 58.22 -1.40
C TYR A 381 19.67 56.79 -1.90
N ASN A 382 20.59 55.89 -1.61
CA ASN A 382 20.55 54.50 -2.09
C ASN A 382 19.74 53.55 -1.16
N SER A 383 18.87 54.09 -0.34
CA SER A 383 18.01 53.31 0.56
C SER A 383 17.06 52.31 -0.16
N TYR A 384 16.72 52.59 -1.40
CA TYR A 384 15.88 51.74 -2.25
C TYR A 384 16.68 51.00 -3.32
N PHE A 385 18.00 50.93 -3.19
CA PHE A 385 18.87 50.20 -4.09
C PHE A 385 19.22 48.85 -3.51
N THR A 386 19.00 47.77 -4.28
CA THR A 386 19.27 46.41 -3.86
C THR A 386 20.08 45.68 -4.94
N GLU A 387 21.11 44.92 -4.54
CA GLU A 387 21.82 44.05 -5.46
C GLU A 387 20.87 42.98 -5.97
N MET A 388 20.80 42.78 -7.28
CA MET A 388 19.94 41.75 -7.89
C MET A 388 20.58 40.38 -7.77
N ASN A 389 19.70 39.35 -7.79
CA ASN A 389 20.10 37.96 -7.85
C ASN A 389 20.82 37.66 -9.18
N GLU A 390 21.33 36.43 -9.31
CA GLU A 390 21.87 35.95 -10.59
C GLU A 390 20.81 36.07 -11.72
N SER A 391 21.27 36.38 -12.93
CA SER A 391 20.41 36.67 -14.08
C SER A 391 19.37 35.58 -14.36
N SER A 392 19.72 34.30 -14.15
CA SER A 392 18.82 33.18 -14.32
C SER A 392 17.61 33.19 -13.35
N LEU A 393 17.81 33.65 -12.12
CA LEU A 393 16.75 33.82 -11.14
C LEU A 393 15.90 35.06 -11.45
N MET A 394 16.55 36.15 -11.89
CA MET A 394 15.85 37.36 -12.25
C MET A 394 14.92 37.17 -13.45
N GLU A 395 15.34 36.45 -14.47
CA GLU A 395 14.52 36.14 -15.66
C GLU A 395 13.32 35.25 -15.32
N TYR A 396 13.44 34.42 -14.29
CA TYR A 396 12.33 33.57 -13.80
C TYR A 396 11.33 34.35 -12.96
N GLU A 397 11.80 35.28 -12.13
CA GLU A 397 10.98 36.00 -11.14
C GLU A 397 10.37 37.30 -11.70
N TYR A 398 11.00 37.92 -12.73
CA TYR A 398 10.62 39.24 -13.23
C TYR A 398 10.48 39.28 -14.74
N ASP A 399 9.39 39.88 -15.19
CA ASP A 399 9.18 40.23 -16.60
C ASP A 399 9.83 41.60 -16.89
N VAL A 400 10.63 41.68 -17.97
CA VAL A 400 11.10 42.97 -18.47
C VAL A 400 9.96 43.64 -19.26
N ILE A 401 9.41 44.72 -18.68
CA ILE A 401 8.32 45.47 -19.32
C ILE A 401 8.85 46.30 -20.46
N TYR A 402 9.99 46.97 -20.26
CA TYR A 402 10.58 47.85 -21.23
C TYR A 402 12.12 47.93 -21.04
N GLY A 403 12.87 48.01 -22.15
CA GLY A 403 14.33 48.08 -22.13
C GLY A 403 15.03 46.72 -22.07
N THR A 404 16.21 46.65 -21.50
CA THR A 404 17.04 45.46 -21.39
C THR A 404 17.56 45.28 -19.97
N MET A 405 17.53 44.01 -19.47
CA MET A 405 18.02 43.69 -18.13
C MET A 405 19.47 44.15 -17.93
N PRO A 406 19.82 44.75 -16.78
CA PRO A 406 21.19 45.19 -16.48
C PRO A 406 22.17 44.02 -16.50
N THR A 407 23.31 44.20 -17.14
CA THR A 407 24.40 43.21 -17.23
C THR A 407 25.77 43.79 -16.88
N LYS A 408 25.90 45.14 -16.84
CA LYS A 408 27.14 45.84 -16.56
C LYS A 408 27.05 46.63 -15.25
N TYR A 409 28.22 46.97 -14.67
CA TYR A 409 28.30 47.73 -13.43
C TYR A 409 27.60 49.10 -13.49
N ASN A 410 27.45 49.67 -14.65
CA ASN A 410 26.85 51.00 -14.85
C ASN A 410 25.37 50.95 -15.32
N GLU A 411 24.74 49.79 -15.23
CA GLU A 411 23.34 49.55 -15.62
C GLU A 411 22.50 49.20 -14.38
N ILE A 412 21.29 49.78 -14.29
CA ILE A 412 20.35 49.52 -13.22
C ILE A 412 18.92 49.36 -13.77
N ALA A 413 18.04 48.69 -13.04
CA ALA A 413 16.65 48.55 -13.42
C ALA A 413 15.68 49.09 -12.35
N LEU A 414 14.55 49.63 -12.81
CA LEU A 414 13.47 50.07 -11.96
C LEU A 414 12.47 48.91 -11.75
N VAL A 415 12.19 48.60 -10.50
CA VAL A 415 11.19 47.58 -10.12
C VAL A 415 9.86 48.26 -9.81
N VAL A 416 8.82 47.90 -10.55
CA VAL A 416 7.43 48.29 -10.29
C VAL A 416 6.61 47.12 -9.77
N ASP A 417 5.44 47.38 -9.17
CA ASP A 417 4.56 46.32 -8.73
C ASP A 417 3.80 45.66 -9.89
N LYS A 418 3.01 44.64 -9.57
CA LYS A 418 2.21 43.90 -10.56
C LYS A 418 1.18 44.77 -11.31
N TYR A 419 0.87 45.96 -10.80
CA TYR A 419 -0.06 46.92 -11.40
C TYR A 419 0.65 48.02 -12.17
N ASN A 420 1.98 47.94 -12.34
CA ASN A 420 2.86 48.99 -12.90
C ASN A 420 2.84 50.29 -12.06
N VAL A 421 2.63 50.15 -10.76
CA VAL A 421 2.63 51.28 -9.82
C VAL A 421 3.99 51.38 -9.14
N ILE A 422 4.45 52.60 -8.89
CA ILE A 422 5.65 52.91 -8.11
C ILE A 422 5.32 53.92 -7.01
N ASN A 423 5.95 53.77 -5.86
CA ASN A 423 5.76 54.70 -4.75
C ASN A 423 6.41 56.05 -5.06
N SER A 424 5.66 57.14 -4.84
CA SER A 424 6.15 58.51 -5.08
C SER A 424 7.42 58.89 -4.31
N ASN A 425 7.63 58.27 -3.12
CA ASN A 425 8.89 58.50 -2.38
C ASN A 425 10.11 57.97 -3.15
N ILE A 426 9.99 56.86 -3.87
CA ILE A 426 11.08 56.29 -4.67
C ILE A 426 11.45 57.29 -5.78
N LEU A 427 10.45 57.83 -6.47
CA LEU A 427 10.66 58.86 -7.50
C LEU A 427 11.36 60.08 -6.91
N LYS A 428 10.91 60.56 -5.73
CA LYS A 428 11.54 61.66 -5.02
C LYS A 428 13.00 61.38 -4.70
N TYR A 429 13.34 60.17 -4.21
CA TYR A 429 14.72 59.77 -3.92
C TYR A 429 15.56 59.61 -5.17
N LEU A 430 14.98 59.27 -6.32
CA LEU A 430 15.61 59.21 -7.62
C LEU A 430 15.78 60.62 -8.28
N GLY A 431 15.30 61.64 -7.61
CA GLY A 431 15.35 63.00 -8.14
C GLY A 431 14.45 63.23 -9.36
N LEU A 432 13.36 62.43 -9.45
CA LEU A 432 12.32 62.59 -10.45
C LEU A 432 11.16 63.41 -9.87
N ASP A 433 10.30 63.93 -10.73
CA ASP A 433 9.13 64.69 -10.25
C ASP A 433 8.08 63.78 -9.68
N TYR A 434 8.02 63.68 -8.37
CA TYR A 434 7.12 62.80 -7.64
C TYR A 434 5.66 63.30 -7.59
N LYS A 435 5.36 64.45 -8.19
CA LYS A 435 3.99 65.02 -8.25
C LYS A 435 3.24 64.56 -9.51
N ASN A 436 3.91 63.96 -10.47
CA ASN A 436 3.29 63.41 -11.68
C ASN A 436 2.51 62.16 -11.33
N ASP A 437 1.31 62.02 -11.87
CA ASP A 437 0.42 60.85 -11.66
C ASP A 437 0.90 59.63 -12.51
N SER A 438 1.67 59.82 -13.55
CA SER A 438 2.21 58.78 -14.42
C SER A 438 3.47 59.22 -15.16
N TYR A 439 4.24 58.21 -15.60
CA TYR A 439 5.42 58.37 -16.44
C TYR A 439 5.30 57.42 -17.65
N LYS A 440 5.70 57.90 -18.82
CA LYS A 440 5.97 57.00 -19.94
C LYS A 440 7.27 56.23 -19.67
N TYR A 441 7.35 55.00 -20.15
CA TYR A 441 8.56 54.19 -19.97
C TYR A 441 9.82 54.89 -20.55
N GLU A 442 9.66 55.60 -21.65
CA GLU A 442 10.71 56.35 -22.31
C GLU A 442 11.27 57.49 -21.45
N ASP A 443 10.47 58.09 -20.57
CA ASP A 443 10.89 59.15 -19.67
C ASP A 443 11.75 58.64 -18.50
N ILE A 444 11.66 57.34 -18.19
CA ILE A 444 12.39 56.67 -17.11
C ILE A 444 13.67 56.02 -17.65
N ILE A 445 13.55 55.33 -18.79
CA ILE A 445 14.70 54.66 -19.41
C ILE A 445 15.67 55.72 -19.93
N GLY A 446 16.94 55.51 -19.67
CA GLY A 446 17.99 56.43 -20.06
C GLY A 446 18.31 57.51 -19.02
N GLN A 447 17.57 57.60 -17.91
CA GLN A 447 17.93 58.49 -16.81
C GLN A 447 19.33 58.13 -16.31
N GLU A 448 20.19 59.12 -16.20
CA GLU A 448 21.60 58.99 -15.79
C GLU A 448 21.83 59.56 -14.39
N TYR A 449 22.65 58.86 -13.62
CA TYR A 449 23.11 59.25 -12.32
C TYR A 449 24.65 59.26 -12.28
N ILE A 450 25.24 60.25 -11.61
CA ILE A 450 26.68 60.43 -11.52
C ILE A 450 27.18 59.68 -10.29
N LEU A 451 28.09 58.74 -10.48
CA LEU A 451 28.78 58.02 -9.40
C LEU A 451 30.06 58.77 -9.06
N ILE A 452 30.14 59.29 -7.85
CA ILE A 452 31.36 60.00 -7.40
C ILE A 452 32.18 59.05 -6.54
N GLU A 453 33.32 58.63 -7.05
CA GLU A 453 34.25 57.75 -6.36
C GLU A 453 34.96 58.46 -5.21
N ASN A 454 35.52 57.72 -4.25
CA ASN A 454 36.14 58.27 -3.05
C ASN A 454 37.27 59.24 -3.34
N ASN A 455 38.10 59.01 -4.35
CA ASN A 455 39.16 59.92 -4.75
C ASN A 455 38.65 61.30 -5.23
N ASN A 456 37.41 61.30 -5.73
CA ASN A 456 36.78 62.53 -6.21
C ASN A 456 35.81 63.11 -5.14
N MET A 457 35.51 62.37 -4.11
CA MET A 457 34.60 62.76 -3.03
C MET A 457 35.35 63.37 -1.82
N TYR A 458 36.55 62.87 -1.56
CA TYR A 458 37.32 63.22 -0.38
C TYR A 458 38.73 63.77 -0.79
N VAL A 459 39.13 64.86 -0.12
CA VAL A 459 40.41 65.47 -0.28
C VAL A 459 41.20 65.49 1.02
N TYR A 460 42.48 65.15 1.00
CA TYR A 460 43.29 65.18 2.20
C TYR A 460 43.65 66.62 2.56
N ASP A 461 43.40 66.97 3.84
CA ASP A 461 43.74 68.27 4.41
C ASP A 461 45.08 68.11 5.19
N GLU A 462 46.14 68.57 4.66
CA GLU A 462 47.51 68.45 5.23
C GLU A 462 47.63 69.15 6.58
N GLU A 463 46.94 70.30 6.76
CA GLU A 463 47.01 71.09 8.01
C GLU A 463 46.32 70.34 9.18
N LYS A 464 45.25 69.64 8.92
CA LYS A 464 44.46 68.91 9.95
C LYS A 464 44.77 67.42 10.04
N ASP A 465 45.55 66.90 9.10
CA ASP A 465 45.88 65.49 9.00
C ASP A 465 44.65 64.60 8.92
N VAL A 466 43.62 65.00 8.12
CA VAL A 466 42.33 64.31 7.95
C VAL A 466 41.83 64.42 6.52
N PHE A 467 40.89 63.56 6.15
CA PHE A 467 40.17 63.69 4.89
C PHE A 467 38.89 64.49 5.09
N ILE A 468 38.66 65.48 4.21
CA ILE A 468 37.45 66.27 4.19
C ILE A 468 36.61 65.98 2.95
N LYS A 469 35.28 66.04 3.13
CA LYS A 469 34.35 65.83 2.01
C LYS A 469 34.32 67.09 1.13
N LYS A 470 34.93 66.97 -0.08
CA LYS A 470 34.94 68.03 -1.07
C LYS A 470 35.03 67.38 -2.45
N ILE A 471 33.97 67.53 -3.27
CA ILE A 471 33.95 67.02 -4.62
C ILE A 471 35.09 67.72 -5.43
N ASN A 472 35.97 66.92 -6.00
CA ASN A 472 37.11 67.34 -6.78
C ASN A 472 37.08 66.64 -8.15
N GLY A 473 37.13 67.43 -9.22
CA GLY A 473 37.09 66.93 -10.60
C GLY A 473 35.95 67.53 -11.42
N GLU A 474 36.02 67.33 -12.72
CA GLU A 474 34.94 67.72 -13.63
C GLU A 474 33.80 66.78 -13.64
N ILE A 475 32.59 67.28 -13.54
CA ILE A 475 31.32 66.43 -13.42
C ILE A 475 31.19 65.46 -14.59
N ASN A 476 31.56 65.86 -15.79
CA ASN A 476 31.50 65.08 -17.02
C ASN A 476 32.52 63.95 -17.08
N SER A 477 33.54 63.95 -16.23
CA SER A 477 34.56 62.89 -16.16
C SER A 477 34.15 61.71 -15.23
N PHE A 478 33.11 61.87 -14.42
CA PHE A 478 32.67 60.84 -13.44
C PHE A 478 31.89 59.75 -14.12
N PRO A 479 32.03 58.50 -13.66
CA PRO A 479 31.23 57.39 -14.13
C PRO A 479 29.71 57.65 -13.99
N LYS A 480 28.95 57.29 -15.03
CA LYS A 480 27.50 57.44 -15.05
C LYS A 480 26.83 56.09 -14.97
N ILE A 481 25.80 56.00 -14.11
CA ILE A 481 24.93 54.83 -13.96
C ILE A 481 23.61 55.16 -14.64
N LYS A 482 23.06 54.23 -15.44
CA LYS A 482 21.90 54.46 -16.30
C LYS A 482 20.79 53.45 -16.01
N ILE A 483 19.53 53.88 -15.97
CA ILE A 483 18.39 53.01 -15.94
C ILE A 483 18.22 52.39 -17.33
N THR A 484 18.33 51.03 -17.44
CA THR A 484 18.28 50.32 -18.71
C THR A 484 17.02 49.46 -18.86
N ALA A 485 16.34 49.12 -17.75
CA ALA A 485 15.13 48.34 -17.76
C ALA A 485 14.08 48.84 -16.74
N ILE A 486 12.82 48.60 -17.08
CA ILE A 486 11.73 48.59 -16.13
C ILE A 486 11.25 47.13 -16.03
N ILE A 487 11.26 46.60 -14.82
CA ILE A 487 10.91 45.20 -14.54
C ILE A 487 9.74 45.14 -13.60
N ARG A 488 8.97 44.08 -13.75
CA ARG A 488 7.79 43.79 -12.94
C ARG A 488 7.78 42.33 -12.51
N GLU A 489 7.21 42.01 -11.37
CA GLU A 489 6.97 40.65 -10.93
C GLU A 489 6.26 39.83 -12.02
N SER A 490 6.77 38.64 -12.34
CA SER A 490 6.24 37.80 -13.39
C SER A 490 4.82 37.33 -13.06
N ARG A 491 3.96 37.23 -14.10
CA ARG A 491 2.59 36.71 -13.94
C ARG A 491 2.54 35.28 -13.43
N GLN A 492 3.59 34.51 -13.63
CA GLN A 492 3.69 33.12 -13.19
C GLN A 492 4.09 33.02 -11.71
N ASN A 493 4.69 34.06 -11.14
CA ASN A 493 5.21 34.11 -9.78
C ASN A 493 4.54 35.26 -9.03
N SER A 494 3.63 34.93 -8.11
CA SER A 494 2.85 35.90 -7.34
C SER A 494 3.61 36.60 -6.22
N PHE A 495 4.94 36.40 -6.06
CA PHE A 495 5.71 36.89 -4.93
C PHE A 495 7.13 37.25 -5.33
N GLY A 496 7.29 38.42 -5.93
CA GLY A 496 8.62 38.96 -6.22
C GLY A 496 9.45 39.18 -4.95
N LEU A 497 10.72 38.87 -5.02
CA LEU A 497 11.69 39.03 -3.91
C LEU A 497 12.06 40.45 -3.63
N TYR A 498 11.88 41.33 -4.59
CA TYR A 498 12.21 42.74 -4.51
C TYR A 498 10.92 43.55 -4.40
N SER A 499 10.87 44.42 -3.41
CA SER A 499 9.90 45.50 -3.38
C SER A 499 10.17 46.54 -4.42
N GLN A 500 9.22 47.44 -4.70
CA GLN A 500 9.44 48.60 -5.55
C GLN A 500 10.74 49.32 -5.20
N GLY A 501 11.56 49.67 -6.21
CA GLY A 501 12.86 50.29 -5.99
C GLY A 501 13.79 50.15 -7.20
N ILE A 502 15.07 50.23 -6.95
CA ILE A 502 16.11 50.02 -7.95
C ILE A 502 16.89 48.75 -7.67
N VAL A 503 17.10 47.93 -8.70
CA VAL A 503 18.01 46.80 -8.63
C VAL A 503 19.25 47.08 -9.50
N TYR A 504 20.40 46.63 -9.01
CA TYR A 504 21.69 46.83 -9.67
C TYR A 504 22.52 45.55 -9.67
N THR A 505 23.49 45.47 -10.54
CA THR A 505 24.26 44.25 -10.78
C THR A 505 25.33 44.02 -9.69
N LYS A 506 25.76 42.78 -9.56
CA LYS A 506 26.87 42.36 -8.69
C LYS A 506 28.19 43.06 -9.08
N GLU A 507 28.35 43.29 -10.37
CA GLU A 507 29.51 44.01 -10.94
C GLU A 507 29.62 45.45 -10.42
N LEU A 508 28.48 46.10 -10.09
CA LEU A 508 28.51 47.42 -9.47
C LEU A 508 29.06 47.38 -8.04
N THR A 509 28.60 46.36 -7.23
CA THR A 509 29.19 46.18 -5.90
C THR A 509 30.69 45.97 -5.96
N ASP A 510 31.14 45.06 -6.83
CA ASP A 510 32.56 44.74 -6.99
C ASP A 510 33.36 45.95 -7.48
N TYR A 511 32.82 46.72 -8.43
CA TYR A 511 33.42 47.95 -8.91
C TYR A 511 33.63 48.99 -7.81
N ILE A 512 32.59 49.19 -6.97
CA ILE A 512 32.64 50.19 -5.88
C ILE A 512 33.70 49.79 -4.85
N ILE A 513 33.70 48.51 -4.44
CA ILE A 513 34.69 48.00 -3.48
C ILE A 513 36.11 48.13 -4.01
N ASP A 514 36.32 47.78 -5.26
CA ASP A 514 37.64 47.91 -5.91
C ASP A 514 38.10 49.36 -6.04
N SER A 515 37.20 50.26 -6.44
CA SER A 515 37.49 51.69 -6.50
C SER A 515 37.81 52.25 -5.12
N ALA A 516 37.02 51.89 -4.10
CA ALA A 516 37.23 52.33 -2.73
C ALA A 516 38.56 51.83 -2.15
N LYS A 517 38.94 50.58 -2.38
CA LYS A 517 40.26 50.01 -1.95
C LYS A 517 41.44 50.69 -2.63
N LYS A 518 41.29 51.13 -3.88
CA LYS A 518 42.34 51.84 -4.64
C LYS A 518 42.45 53.30 -4.25
N SER A 519 41.43 53.89 -3.63
CA SER A 519 41.37 55.29 -3.23
C SER A 519 42.40 55.65 -2.15
N GLU A 520 42.85 56.91 -2.12
CA GLU A 520 43.78 57.38 -1.10
C GLU A 520 43.22 57.28 0.31
N ILE A 521 41.99 57.71 0.51
CA ILE A 521 41.29 57.59 1.81
C ILE A 521 41.09 56.13 2.22
N GLY A 522 40.77 55.23 1.27
CA GLY A 522 40.60 53.81 1.56
C GLY A 522 41.89 53.14 2.00
N LYS A 523 42.98 53.43 1.30
CA LYS A 523 44.33 52.97 1.68
C LYS A 523 44.77 53.53 3.02
N ALA A 524 44.49 54.80 3.29
CA ALA A 524 44.82 55.42 4.57
C ALA A 524 44.07 54.76 5.73
N GLN A 525 42.74 54.57 5.61
CA GLN A 525 41.95 53.94 6.68
C GLN A 525 42.36 52.49 6.93
N GLN A 526 42.65 51.73 5.86
CA GLN A 526 43.13 50.35 6.03
C GLN A 526 44.53 50.30 6.67
N LYS A 527 45.40 51.24 6.35
CA LYS A 527 46.74 51.35 6.92
C LYS A 527 46.72 51.73 8.40
N TYR A 528 45.87 52.69 8.79
CA TYR A 528 45.77 53.15 10.17
C TYR A 528 44.92 52.21 11.07
N GLY A 529 44.05 51.40 10.49
CA GLY A 529 43.18 50.51 11.24
C GLY A 529 42.34 51.23 12.28
N ILE A 530 42.26 50.69 13.51
CA ILE A 530 41.56 51.29 14.65
C ILE A 530 42.32 52.45 15.31
N GLU A 531 43.58 52.61 15.03
CA GLU A 531 44.44 53.60 15.68
C GLU A 531 44.16 55.04 15.21
N LYS A 532 43.53 55.22 14.03
CA LYS A 532 43.16 56.54 13.53
C LYS A 532 41.97 56.46 12.58
N ASP A 533 40.93 57.22 12.88
CA ASP A 533 39.83 57.49 11.97
C ASP A 533 40.26 58.64 11.02
N VAL A 534 40.20 58.38 9.73
CA VAL A 534 40.65 59.31 8.68
C VAL A 534 39.85 60.61 8.57
N PHE A 535 38.66 60.69 9.17
CA PHE A 535 37.84 61.90 9.19
C PHE A 535 38.07 62.75 10.44
N SER A 536 38.19 62.13 11.61
CA SER A 536 38.40 62.83 12.86
C SER A 536 39.86 63.04 13.26
N GLY A 537 40.77 62.25 12.67
CA GLY A 537 42.21 62.23 13.00
C GLY A 537 42.49 61.56 14.37
N LYS A 538 41.47 61.01 15.06
CA LYS A 538 41.59 60.41 16.37
C LYS A 538 41.47 58.91 16.34
N PRO A 539 42.01 58.14 17.32
CA PRO A 539 41.76 56.74 17.46
C PRO A 539 40.29 56.44 17.69
N PHE A 540 39.81 55.28 17.20
CA PHE A 540 38.51 54.76 17.59
C PHE A 540 38.50 54.37 19.07
N THR A 541 37.48 54.75 19.81
CA THR A 541 37.33 54.48 21.22
C THR A 541 35.93 53.94 21.51
N ASP A 542 35.83 53.07 22.50
CA ASP A 542 34.52 52.53 22.93
C ASP A 542 33.59 53.68 23.35
N ILE A 543 32.37 53.66 22.83
CA ILE A 543 31.30 54.54 23.22
C ILE A 543 30.35 53.77 24.14
N LYS A 544 30.23 54.23 25.40
CA LYS A 544 29.30 53.65 26.37
C LYS A 544 28.38 54.75 26.89
N SER A 545 27.08 54.58 26.65
CA SER A 545 26.02 55.41 27.28
C SER A 545 24.97 54.50 27.93
N GLU A 546 24.03 55.05 28.63
CA GLU A 546 22.93 54.27 29.27
C GLU A 546 22.09 53.47 28.25
N THR A 547 22.05 53.93 27.01
CA THR A 547 21.18 53.33 25.97
C THR A 547 21.95 52.63 24.85
N VAL A 548 23.24 52.91 24.69
CA VAL A 548 24.03 52.42 23.56
C VAL A 548 25.46 52.08 23.97
N SER A 549 25.98 50.95 23.53
CA SER A 549 27.35 50.54 23.72
C SER A 549 27.95 50.08 22.38
N TYR A 550 28.94 50.81 21.87
CA TYR A 550 29.69 50.46 20.67
C TYR A 550 31.14 50.24 21.02
N THR A 551 31.72 49.14 20.54
CA THR A 551 33.15 48.90 20.64
C THR A 551 33.91 49.67 19.55
N LYS A 552 35.18 49.94 19.76
CA LYS A 552 36.05 50.57 18.77
C LYS A 552 36.14 49.75 17.48
N GLU A 553 36.12 48.40 17.57
CA GLU A 553 36.11 47.52 16.41
C GLU A 553 34.82 47.69 15.58
N TYR A 554 33.68 47.81 16.26
CA TYR A 554 32.40 48.07 15.58
C TYR A 554 32.41 49.41 14.86
N LEU A 555 32.91 50.47 15.50
CA LEU A 555 33.00 51.81 14.91
C LEU A 555 33.96 51.81 13.69
N TYR A 556 35.04 51.08 13.79
CA TYR A 556 35.97 50.91 12.64
C TYR A 556 35.30 50.16 11.48
N GLU A 557 34.57 49.04 11.75
CA GLU A 557 33.83 48.33 10.72
C GLU A 557 32.77 49.20 10.05
N GLU A 558 32.05 50.02 10.82
CA GLU A 558 31.07 50.96 10.27
C GLU A 558 31.76 52.01 9.36
N GLN A 559 32.93 52.47 9.76
CA GLN A 559 33.75 53.39 8.93
C GLN A 559 34.16 52.74 7.61
N LEU A 560 34.57 51.46 7.63
CA LEU A 560 34.90 50.71 6.41
C LEU A 560 33.69 50.57 5.49
N LYS A 561 32.50 50.35 6.06
CA LYS A 561 31.23 50.28 5.32
C LYS A 561 30.89 51.66 4.70
N GLU A 562 31.02 52.74 5.48
CA GLU A 562 30.75 54.11 5.00
C GLU A 562 31.66 54.50 3.81
N LEU A 563 32.89 54.04 3.82
CA LEU A 563 33.86 54.24 2.73
C LEU A 563 33.67 53.29 1.55
N GLY A 564 32.74 52.33 1.64
CA GLY A 564 32.53 51.32 0.60
C GLY A 564 33.66 50.30 0.45
N LEU A 565 34.50 50.14 1.50
CA LEU A 565 35.67 49.25 1.49
C LEU A 565 35.29 47.78 1.74
N VAL A 566 34.15 47.56 2.36
CA VAL A 566 33.62 46.22 2.68
C VAL A 566 32.16 46.15 2.29
N GLU A 567 31.79 44.98 1.81
CA GLU A 567 30.38 44.65 1.56
C GLU A 567 29.64 44.28 2.87
N GLN A 568 28.38 44.56 2.88
CA GLN A 568 27.45 44.10 3.91
C GLN A 568 26.51 43.07 3.33
N ILE A 569 26.42 41.93 3.92
CA ILE A 569 25.41 40.93 3.53
C ILE A 569 24.13 41.29 4.28
N ASN A 570 23.11 41.76 3.56
CA ASN A 570 21.85 42.19 4.12
C ASN A 570 20.82 41.08 4.12
N ARG A 571 20.96 40.09 3.22
CA ARG A 571 20.03 39.00 3.06
C ARG A 571 20.73 37.78 2.52
N VAL A 572 20.38 36.61 3.05
CA VAL A 572 20.73 35.32 2.48
C VAL A 572 19.44 34.64 2.08
N GLN A 573 19.41 34.08 0.89
CA GLN A 573 18.30 33.32 0.33
C GLN A 573 18.79 31.92 0.01
N ILE A 574 18.15 30.91 0.62
CA ILE A 574 18.52 29.50 0.45
C ILE A 574 17.38 28.79 -0.27
N TYR A 575 17.61 28.39 -1.51
CA TYR A 575 16.68 27.62 -2.33
C TYR A 575 16.91 26.15 -2.08
N THR A 576 15.88 25.45 -1.66
CA THR A 576 15.94 24.01 -1.31
C THR A 576 15.23 23.16 -2.34
N LYS A 577 15.66 21.90 -2.48
CA LYS A 577 15.09 20.96 -3.46
C LYS A 577 13.77 20.38 -2.98
N THR A 578 13.72 20.02 -1.69
CA THR A 578 12.57 19.36 -1.07
C THR A 578 12.22 20.00 0.27
N PHE A 579 11.04 19.70 0.80
CA PHE A 579 10.67 20.12 2.17
C PHE A 579 11.52 19.45 3.25
N ASP A 580 11.98 18.24 3.04
CA ASP A 580 12.87 17.57 4.00
C ASP A 580 14.25 18.25 4.04
N ASP A 581 14.77 18.67 2.89
CA ASP A 581 15.98 19.48 2.82
C ASP A 581 15.82 20.82 3.54
N ARG A 582 14.65 21.44 3.37
CA ARG A 582 14.33 22.70 4.06
C ARG A 582 14.34 22.53 5.58
N LYS A 583 13.69 21.49 6.10
CA LYS A 583 13.70 21.15 7.54
C LYS A 583 15.10 20.84 8.05
N TYR A 584 15.91 20.17 7.25
CA TYR A 584 17.30 19.90 7.60
C TYR A 584 18.09 21.19 7.76
N ILE A 585 17.97 22.14 6.82
CA ILE A 585 18.65 23.43 6.88
C ILE A 585 18.16 24.24 8.08
N GLU A 586 16.85 24.34 8.29
CA GLU A 586 16.28 25.02 9.45
C GLU A 586 16.80 24.45 10.77
N LYS A 587 16.79 23.13 10.89
CA LYS A 587 17.33 22.45 12.06
C LYS A 587 18.81 22.75 12.25
N THR A 588 19.61 22.69 11.18
CA THR A 588 21.04 22.96 11.21
C THR A 588 21.34 24.39 11.64
N ILE A 589 20.51 25.36 11.21
CA ILE A 589 20.65 26.75 11.65
C ILE A 589 20.24 26.91 13.13
N LYS A 590 19.19 26.22 13.58
CA LYS A 590 18.69 26.29 14.97
C LYS A 590 19.58 25.58 15.99
N ASP A 591 20.11 24.41 15.63
CA ASP A 591 20.86 23.54 16.56
C ASP A 591 22.32 23.98 16.80
N ASN A 592 22.79 25.00 16.06
CA ASN A 592 24.14 25.52 16.31
C ASN A 592 24.17 26.40 17.57
N ASP A 593 24.87 25.93 18.61
CA ASP A 593 24.99 26.53 19.95
C ASP A 593 25.47 28.00 19.99
N ILE A 594 25.94 28.55 18.87
CA ILE A 594 26.35 29.94 18.72
C ILE A 594 25.16 30.90 18.90
N PHE A 595 23.92 30.40 18.82
CA PHE A 595 22.67 31.19 18.97
C PHE A 595 22.10 31.22 20.38
N ASN A 596 22.68 30.48 21.35
CA ASN A 596 22.18 30.41 22.72
C ASN A 596 22.32 31.74 23.51
N ASP A 597 23.15 32.66 23.02
CA ASP A 597 23.38 33.96 23.70
C ASP A 597 22.74 35.17 22.98
N ILE A 598 22.22 35.00 21.77
CA ILE A 598 21.60 36.09 21.02
C ILE A 598 20.30 35.59 20.40
N SER A 599 19.18 35.98 21.02
CA SER A 599 17.82 35.97 20.45
C SER A 599 17.70 35.45 19.01
N ASN A 600 17.17 34.26 18.87
CA ASN A 600 16.62 33.59 17.69
C ASN A 600 16.89 34.23 16.33
N VAL A 601 17.65 33.57 15.47
CA VAL A 601 17.71 33.93 14.05
C VAL A 601 16.30 33.88 13.49
N TYR A 602 15.77 35.05 13.13
CA TYR A 602 14.46 35.14 12.56
C TYR A 602 14.54 34.90 11.05
N TYR A 603 13.90 33.84 10.61
CA TYR A 603 13.72 33.56 9.18
C TYR A 603 12.23 33.48 8.86
N ARG A 604 11.85 33.93 7.68
CA ARG A 604 10.49 33.81 7.18
C ARG A 604 10.35 32.51 6.39
N ASP A 605 9.55 31.61 6.91
CA ASP A 605 9.08 30.45 6.18
C ASP A 605 7.56 30.27 6.31
N TYR A 606 6.83 30.92 5.43
CA TYR A 606 5.38 30.80 5.38
C TYR A 606 4.92 29.46 4.79
N MET A 607 5.80 28.78 4.03
CA MET A 607 5.38 27.63 3.26
C MET A 607 5.51 26.31 4.03
N SER A 608 6.44 26.22 4.96
CA SER A 608 6.59 24.98 5.75
C SER A 608 5.36 24.72 6.61
N THR A 609 4.82 25.73 7.28
CA THR A 609 3.64 25.60 8.15
C THR A 609 2.41 25.17 7.34
N ILE A 610 2.13 25.85 6.23
CA ILE A 610 0.98 25.50 5.37
C ILE A 610 1.15 24.10 4.81
N ALA A 611 2.34 23.74 4.36
CA ALA A 611 2.62 22.42 3.79
C ALA A 611 2.50 21.29 4.82
N GLU A 612 2.89 21.51 6.07
CA GLU A 612 2.75 20.54 7.16
C GLU A 612 1.28 20.30 7.51
N GLU A 613 0.47 21.35 7.61
CA GLU A 613 -0.96 21.23 7.87
C GLU A 613 -1.67 20.47 6.75
N PHE A 614 -1.40 20.80 5.48
CA PHE A 614 -1.95 20.07 4.35
C PHE A 614 -1.51 18.62 4.33
N SER A 615 -0.23 18.33 4.54
CA SER A 615 0.30 16.96 4.61
C SER A 615 -0.36 16.16 5.75
N SER A 616 -0.56 16.78 6.90
CA SER A 616 -1.23 16.16 8.04
C SER A 616 -2.69 15.83 7.74
N PHE A 617 -3.44 16.78 7.14
CA PHE A 617 -4.82 16.56 6.72
C PHE A 617 -4.95 15.39 5.74
N ILE A 618 -4.08 15.32 4.71
CA ILE A 618 -4.09 14.22 3.74
C ILE A 618 -3.74 12.88 4.39
N LYS A 619 -2.80 12.84 5.32
CA LYS A 619 -2.48 11.61 6.08
C LYS A 619 -3.70 11.12 6.89
N ILE A 620 -4.47 12.03 7.49
CA ILE A 620 -5.70 11.69 8.21
C ILE A 620 -6.75 11.14 7.24
N LEU A 621 -7.01 11.84 6.13
CA LEU A 621 -7.95 11.41 5.09
C LEU A 621 -7.58 10.01 4.55
N THR A 622 -6.31 9.79 4.24
CA THR A 622 -5.78 8.49 3.80
C THR A 622 -6.06 7.39 4.82
N LYS A 623 -5.81 7.64 6.12
CA LYS A 623 -6.10 6.66 7.18
C LYS A 623 -7.59 6.30 7.22
N VAL A 624 -8.48 7.28 7.10
CA VAL A 624 -9.93 7.06 7.06
C VAL A 624 -10.32 6.20 5.86
N LEU A 625 -9.81 6.51 4.67
CA LEU A 625 -10.07 5.73 3.46
C LEU A 625 -9.55 4.28 3.58
N ILE A 626 -8.38 4.08 4.17
CA ILE A 626 -7.83 2.73 4.42
C ILE A 626 -8.75 1.95 5.38
N ILE A 627 -9.29 2.59 6.42
CA ILE A 627 -10.23 1.94 7.34
C ILE A 627 -11.49 1.47 6.58
N PHE A 628 -12.07 2.29 5.72
CA PHE A 628 -13.22 1.90 4.88
C PHE A 628 -12.87 0.74 3.93
N ALA A 629 -11.69 0.77 3.32
CA ALA A 629 -11.22 -0.31 2.48
C ALA A 629 -11.05 -1.63 3.26
N LEU A 630 -10.52 -1.56 4.50
CA LEU A 630 -10.40 -2.73 5.39
C LEU A 630 -11.78 -3.27 5.80
N ILE A 631 -12.74 -2.41 6.12
CA ILE A 631 -14.12 -2.83 6.42
C ILE A 631 -14.72 -3.56 5.21
N SER A 632 -14.57 -3.02 3.99
CA SER A 632 -15.02 -3.67 2.76
C SER A 632 -14.39 -5.05 2.56
N LEU A 633 -13.09 -5.17 2.85
CA LEU A 633 -12.37 -6.44 2.77
C LEU A 633 -12.88 -7.46 3.79
N VAL A 634 -13.18 -7.04 5.01
CA VAL A 634 -13.76 -7.91 6.06
C VAL A 634 -15.14 -8.41 5.64
N VAL A 635 -16.01 -7.51 5.15
CA VAL A 635 -17.35 -7.88 4.65
C VAL A 635 -17.25 -8.89 3.51
N SER A 636 -16.36 -8.64 2.54
CA SER A 636 -16.09 -9.58 1.44
C SER A 636 -15.62 -10.95 1.94
N THR A 637 -14.72 -10.98 2.93
CA THR A 637 -14.20 -12.20 3.55
C THR A 637 -15.31 -13.02 4.23
N ILE A 638 -16.18 -12.34 4.97
CA ILE A 638 -17.35 -12.97 5.62
C ILE A 638 -18.29 -13.55 4.56
N MET A 639 -18.57 -12.81 3.49
CA MET A 639 -19.43 -13.27 2.41
C MET A 639 -18.87 -14.53 1.74
N ILE A 640 -17.57 -14.56 1.43
CA ILE A 640 -16.90 -15.74 0.86
C ILE A 640 -17.01 -16.92 1.82
N SER A 641 -16.80 -16.71 3.13
CA SER A 641 -16.90 -17.76 4.14
C SER A 641 -18.32 -18.34 4.22
N ILE A 642 -19.35 -17.50 4.19
CA ILE A 642 -20.75 -17.94 4.19
C ILE A 642 -21.08 -18.76 2.94
N ILE A 643 -20.70 -18.27 1.74
CA ILE A 643 -20.97 -18.97 0.49
C ILE A 643 -20.22 -20.31 0.45
N THR A 644 -18.98 -20.35 0.95
CA THR A 644 -18.21 -21.60 1.06
C THR A 644 -18.88 -22.57 2.04
N TYR A 645 -19.40 -22.07 3.17
CA TYR A 645 -20.13 -22.89 4.14
C TYR A 645 -21.40 -23.50 3.52
N ILE A 646 -22.19 -22.72 2.79
CA ILE A 646 -23.36 -23.22 2.06
C ILE A 646 -22.93 -24.30 1.04
N SER A 647 -21.84 -24.06 0.32
CA SER A 647 -21.27 -25.04 -0.62
C SER A 647 -20.91 -26.35 0.05
N VAL A 648 -20.36 -26.31 1.26
CA VAL A 648 -20.05 -27.49 2.07
C VAL A 648 -21.34 -28.25 2.47
N LEU A 649 -22.37 -27.53 2.87
CA LEU A 649 -23.65 -28.14 3.24
C LEU A 649 -24.30 -28.88 2.07
N GLU A 650 -24.33 -28.30 0.89
CA GLU A 650 -24.87 -28.93 -0.32
C GLU A 650 -24.09 -30.18 -0.76
N ARG A 651 -22.81 -30.27 -0.42
CA ARG A 651 -21.91 -31.38 -0.84
C ARG A 651 -21.66 -32.42 0.24
N GLN A 652 -22.49 -32.45 1.30
CA GLN A 652 -22.27 -33.38 2.41
C GLN A 652 -22.24 -34.84 1.93
N LYS A 653 -23.12 -35.21 1.01
CA LYS A 653 -23.16 -36.57 0.43
C LYS A 653 -21.88 -36.93 -0.33
N GLU A 654 -21.35 -36.00 -1.13
CA GLU A 654 -20.07 -36.19 -1.83
C GLU A 654 -18.89 -36.35 -0.85
N ILE A 655 -18.87 -35.56 0.24
CA ILE A 655 -17.87 -35.70 1.31
C ILE A 655 -17.98 -37.07 1.97
N GLY A 656 -19.22 -37.54 2.24
CA GLY A 656 -19.48 -38.88 2.76
C GLY A 656 -18.94 -39.98 1.86
N ILE A 657 -19.19 -39.88 0.55
CA ILE A 657 -18.68 -40.82 -0.46
C ILE A 657 -17.13 -40.82 -0.48
N LEU A 658 -16.49 -39.64 -0.53
CA LEU A 658 -15.02 -39.53 -0.51
C LEU A 658 -14.42 -40.16 0.75
N ARG A 659 -15.04 -39.92 1.91
CA ARG A 659 -14.60 -40.47 3.19
C ARG A 659 -14.80 -41.96 3.27
N SER A 660 -15.89 -42.51 2.70
CA SER A 660 -16.19 -43.95 2.70
C SER A 660 -15.20 -44.74 1.82
N ILE A 661 -14.71 -44.17 0.71
CA ILE A 661 -13.68 -44.79 -0.12
C ILE A 661 -12.26 -44.55 0.41
N GLY A 662 -12.09 -43.94 1.61
CA GLY A 662 -10.83 -43.80 2.32
C GLY A 662 -10.09 -42.49 2.13
N ALA A 663 -10.72 -41.44 1.61
CA ALA A 663 -10.09 -40.10 1.59
C ALA A 663 -9.89 -39.57 3.03
N ARG A 664 -8.72 -39.03 3.32
CA ARG A 664 -8.36 -38.45 4.62
C ARG A 664 -9.09 -37.13 4.86
N LYS A 665 -9.20 -36.71 6.14
CA LYS A 665 -9.74 -35.38 6.49
C LYS A 665 -8.98 -34.26 5.76
N ILE A 666 -7.65 -34.34 5.70
CA ILE A 666 -6.80 -33.37 4.99
C ILE A 666 -7.11 -33.32 3.50
N ASP A 667 -7.43 -34.45 2.87
CA ASP A 667 -7.75 -34.52 1.44
C ASP A 667 -9.05 -33.73 1.15
N VAL A 668 -10.07 -33.85 2.05
CA VAL A 668 -11.29 -33.06 1.97
C VAL A 668 -11.02 -31.57 2.14
N ILE A 669 -10.22 -31.19 3.14
CA ILE A 669 -9.79 -29.78 3.34
C ILE A 669 -9.08 -29.27 2.09
N SER A 670 -8.16 -30.05 1.53
CA SER A 670 -7.40 -29.68 0.32
C SER A 670 -8.30 -29.38 -0.88
N ILE A 671 -9.40 -30.13 -1.07
CA ILE A 671 -10.35 -29.87 -2.17
C ILE A 671 -11.00 -28.50 -1.99
N PHE A 672 -11.51 -28.14 -0.78
CA PHE A 672 -12.13 -26.86 -0.55
C PHE A 672 -11.12 -25.70 -0.57
N CYS A 673 -9.91 -25.90 -0.04
CA CYS A 673 -8.83 -24.92 -0.15
C CYS A 673 -8.42 -24.66 -1.61
N SER A 674 -8.39 -25.72 -2.44
CA SER A 674 -8.10 -25.55 -3.88
C SER A 674 -9.22 -24.79 -4.60
N GLU A 675 -10.48 -24.97 -4.23
CA GLU A 675 -11.62 -24.20 -4.74
C GLU A 675 -11.49 -22.71 -4.37
N ASN A 676 -11.20 -22.41 -3.11
CA ASN A 676 -11.00 -21.03 -2.64
C ASN A 676 -9.76 -20.38 -3.22
N LEU A 677 -8.71 -21.13 -3.50
CA LEU A 677 -7.51 -20.63 -4.20
C LEU A 677 -7.85 -20.14 -5.62
N ILE A 678 -8.64 -20.92 -6.37
CA ILE A 678 -9.09 -20.54 -7.72
C ILE A 678 -9.98 -19.30 -7.62
N ILE A 679 -10.94 -19.27 -6.70
CA ILE A 679 -11.85 -18.14 -6.49
C ILE A 679 -11.06 -16.87 -6.09
N GLY A 680 -10.13 -16.99 -5.15
CA GLY A 680 -9.29 -15.87 -4.69
C GLY A 680 -8.41 -15.29 -5.79
N LEU A 681 -7.85 -16.13 -6.64
CA LEU A 681 -7.04 -15.70 -7.77
C LEU A 681 -7.90 -15.01 -8.84
N MET A 682 -9.05 -15.59 -9.18
CA MET A 682 -9.98 -15.02 -10.16
C MET A 682 -10.61 -13.72 -9.66
N SER A 683 -10.98 -13.63 -8.38
CA SER A 683 -11.51 -12.39 -7.79
C SER A 683 -10.45 -11.28 -7.73
N GLY A 684 -9.19 -11.62 -7.45
CA GLY A 684 -8.07 -10.66 -7.47
C GLY A 684 -7.81 -10.11 -8.88
N ILE A 685 -7.77 -10.98 -9.89
CA ILE A 685 -7.59 -10.57 -11.30
C ILE A 685 -8.78 -9.74 -11.78
N LEU A 686 -10.01 -10.19 -11.53
CA LEU A 686 -11.23 -9.45 -11.89
C LEU A 686 -11.27 -8.09 -11.17
N GLY A 687 -10.88 -8.07 -9.91
CA GLY A 687 -10.79 -6.83 -9.13
C GLY A 687 -9.81 -5.83 -9.73
N PHE A 688 -8.64 -6.27 -10.19
CA PHE A 688 -7.71 -5.41 -10.90
C PHE A 688 -8.26 -4.91 -12.24
N ILE A 689 -8.93 -5.77 -13.02
CA ILE A 689 -9.56 -5.37 -14.29
C ILE A 689 -10.62 -4.29 -14.03
N LEU A 690 -11.49 -4.48 -13.05
CA LEU A 690 -12.51 -3.50 -12.68
C LEU A 690 -11.89 -2.20 -12.16
N ALA A 691 -10.86 -2.27 -11.30
CA ALA A 691 -10.13 -1.09 -10.84
C ALA A 691 -9.53 -0.31 -12.03
N ASN A 692 -9.01 -1.01 -13.05
CA ASN A 692 -8.49 -0.38 -14.25
C ASN A 692 -9.57 0.30 -15.11
N ILE A 693 -10.77 -0.27 -15.16
CA ILE A 693 -11.93 0.35 -15.83
C ILE A 693 -12.33 1.64 -15.09
N PHE A 694 -12.38 1.61 -13.74
CA PHE A 694 -12.74 2.77 -12.94
C PHE A 694 -11.66 3.86 -12.87
N LYS A 695 -10.41 3.55 -13.22
CA LYS A 695 -9.30 4.51 -13.22
C LYS A 695 -9.60 5.78 -14.02
N LYS A 696 -10.10 5.62 -15.27
CA LYS A 696 -10.32 6.76 -16.18
C LYS A 696 -11.42 7.71 -15.67
N PRO A 697 -12.64 7.25 -15.37
CA PRO A 697 -13.68 8.14 -14.86
C PRO A 697 -13.33 8.79 -13.52
N ILE A 698 -12.61 8.11 -12.63
CA ILE A 698 -12.18 8.71 -11.35
C ILE A 698 -11.16 9.82 -11.60
N ASN A 699 -10.15 9.58 -12.46
CA ASN A 699 -9.17 10.62 -12.80
C ASN A 699 -9.83 11.85 -13.43
N GLU A 700 -10.81 11.67 -14.32
CA GLU A 700 -11.57 12.78 -14.94
C GLU A 700 -12.36 13.59 -13.91
N ILE A 701 -13.08 12.92 -13.01
CA ILE A 701 -13.85 13.59 -11.93
C ILE A 701 -12.91 14.41 -11.04
N VAL A 702 -11.80 13.81 -10.60
CA VAL A 702 -10.87 14.50 -9.69
C VAL A 702 -10.14 15.64 -10.39
N GLN A 703 -9.76 15.49 -11.67
CA GLN A 703 -9.19 16.58 -12.47
C GLN A 703 -10.16 17.75 -12.63
N ASN A 704 -11.46 17.49 -12.84
CA ASN A 704 -12.44 18.55 -12.92
C ASN A 704 -12.60 19.29 -11.58
N ILE A 705 -12.66 18.56 -10.46
CA ILE A 705 -12.72 19.15 -9.12
C ILE A 705 -11.50 20.04 -8.85
N ILE A 706 -10.30 19.58 -9.23
CA ILE A 706 -9.06 20.34 -9.05
C ILE A 706 -9.09 21.61 -9.92
N LYS A 707 -9.50 21.51 -11.18
CA LYS A 707 -9.60 22.67 -12.10
C LYS A 707 -10.58 23.74 -11.63
N GLU A 708 -11.70 23.33 -11.05
CA GLU A 708 -12.74 24.27 -10.60
C GLU A 708 -12.37 24.96 -9.27
N ASN A 709 -11.60 24.31 -8.40
CA ASN A 709 -11.40 24.80 -7.03
C ASN A 709 -9.97 25.32 -6.74
N VAL A 710 -9.01 25.12 -7.62
CA VAL A 710 -7.61 25.50 -7.38
C VAL A 710 -7.10 26.42 -8.48
N SER A 711 -7.00 27.73 -8.20
CA SER A 711 -6.49 28.73 -9.14
C SER A 711 -5.00 28.49 -9.56
N LEU A 712 -4.25 27.71 -8.79
CA LEU A 712 -2.89 27.26 -9.10
C LEU A 712 -2.84 26.10 -10.12
N ALA A 713 -3.98 25.52 -10.50
CA ALA A 713 -4.04 24.36 -11.39
C ALA A 713 -3.72 24.68 -12.86
N THR A 714 -3.58 25.96 -13.22
CA THR A 714 -3.29 26.38 -14.60
C THR A 714 -1.87 26.01 -15.07
N THR A 715 -0.97 25.69 -14.15
CA THR A 715 0.43 25.32 -14.43
C THR A 715 0.68 23.81 -14.46
N ILE A 716 -0.26 22.99 -14.03
CA ILE A 716 -0.06 21.53 -13.98
C ILE A 716 -0.95 20.85 -15.03
N ASN A 717 -0.42 20.65 -16.23
CA ASN A 717 -1.04 19.83 -17.26
C ASN A 717 -1.37 18.42 -16.72
N SER A 718 -2.67 18.04 -16.79
CA SER A 718 -3.27 16.72 -16.56
C SER A 718 -2.45 15.74 -15.68
N VAL A 719 -2.70 15.75 -14.38
CA VAL A 719 -2.09 14.77 -13.47
C VAL A 719 -3.01 13.56 -13.33
N ASP A 720 -2.54 12.41 -13.81
CA ASP A 720 -3.17 11.13 -13.49
C ASP A 720 -2.90 10.77 -12.03
N LEU A 721 -3.91 10.93 -11.16
CA LEU A 721 -3.81 10.60 -9.74
C LEU A 721 -3.78 9.09 -9.50
N ILE A 722 -4.57 8.32 -10.26
CA ILE A 722 -4.53 6.86 -10.17
C ILE A 722 -3.50 6.34 -11.17
N LYS A 723 -2.31 5.98 -10.64
CA LYS A 723 -1.26 5.25 -11.37
C LYS A 723 -1.03 3.91 -10.68
N PHE A 724 -1.30 2.81 -11.38
CA PHE A 724 -1.05 1.49 -10.81
C PHE A 724 0.44 1.19 -10.78
N ARG A 725 0.92 0.86 -9.60
CA ARG A 725 2.21 0.22 -9.39
C ARG A 725 1.98 -1.29 -9.39
N TYR A 726 2.48 -1.97 -10.40
CA TYR A 726 2.24 -3.41 -10.61
C TYR A 726 2.79 -4.29 -9.48
N ASP A 727 3.86 -3.87 -8.81
CA ASP A 727 4.40 -4.52 -7.62
C ASP A 727 3.37 -4.54 -6.47
N ILE A 728 2.72 -3.42 -6.20
CA ILE A 728 1.67 -3.30 -5.16
C ILE A 728 0.44 -4.11 -5.56
N VAL A 729 0.00 -4.01 -6.82
CA VAL A 729 -1.16 -4.75 -7.32
C VAL A 729 -0.94 -6.26 -7.19
N THR A 730 0.24 -6.78 -7.57
CA THR A 730 0.56 -8.20 -7.42
C THR A 730 0.59 -8.64 -5.96
N MET A 731 1.13 -7.82 -5.07
CA MET A 731 1.11 -8.07 -3.62
C MET A 731 -0.33 -8.13 -3.08
N LEU A 732 -1.21 -7.22 -3.52
CA LEU A 732 -2.61 -7.20 -3.11
C LEU A 732 -3.39 -8.41 -3.64
N ILE A 733 -3.14 -8.87 -4.86
CA ILE A 733 -3.73 -10.11 -5.39
C ILE A 733 -3.29 -11.32 -4.56
N ILE A 734 -2.01 -11.42 -4.20
CA ILE A 734 -1.49 -12.49 -3.34
C ILE A 734 -2.16 -12.43 -1.95
N ALA A 735 -2.26 -11.25 -1.37
CA ALA A 735 -2.94 -11.04 -0.09
C ALA A 735 -4.42 -11.46 -0.16
N ASN A 736 -5.13 -11.13 -1.24
CA ASN A 736 -6.49 -11.55 -1.47
C ASN A 736 -6.63 -13.09 -1.52
N VAL A 737 -5.71 -13.77 -2.20
CA VAL A 737 -5.67 -15.23 -2.25
C VAL A 737 -5.49 -15.82 -0.84
N ILE A 738 -4.59 -15.27 -0.05
CA ILE A 738 -4.35 -15.73 1.34
C ILE A 738 -5.62 -15.53 2.19
N ILE A 739 -6.24 -14.37 2.12
CA ILE A 739 -7.47 -14.06 2.86
C ILE A 739 -8.61 -15.00 2.45
N THR A 740 -8.78 -15.25 1.16
CA THR A 740 -9.80 -16.16 0.63
C THR A 740 -9.56 -17.59 1.08
N LEU A 741 -8.31 -18.05 1.13
CA LEU A 741 -7.94 -19.36 1.68
C LEU A 741 -8.30 -19.46 3.17
N LEU A 742 -7.98 -18.44 3.96
CA LEU A 742 -8.31 -18.38 5.39
C LEU A 742 -9.83 -18.37 5.62
N ALA A 743 -10.59 -17.61 4.83
CA ALA A 743 -12.05 -17.54 4.89
C ALA A 743 -12.69 -18.90 4.66
N GLY A 744 -12.17 -19.69 3.72
CA GLY A 744 -12.69 -21.02 3.40
C GLY A 744 -12.17 -22.14 4.29
N LEU A 745 -11.12 -21.89 5.09
CA LEU A 745 -10.52 -22.95 5.92
C LEU A 745 -11.46 -23.44 7.02
N ILE A 746 -12.18 -22.54 7.68
CA ILE A 746 -13.12 -22.90 8.76
C ILE A 746 -14.24 -23.81 8.23
N PRO A 747 -14.99 -23.46 7.16
CA PRO A 747 -15.97 -24.36 6.56
C PRO A 747 -15.38 -25.71 6.13
N ALA A 748 -14.18 -25.71 5.54
CA ALA A 748 -13.49 -26.92 5.11
C ALA A 748 -13.14 -27.86 6.28
N ILE A 749 -12.70 -27.32 7.40
CA ILE A 749 -12.44 -28.10 8.63
C ILE A 749 -13.76 -28.72 9.14
N ILE A 750 -14.83 -27.93 9.25
CA ILE A 750 -16.15 -28.41 9.68
C ILE A 750 -16.61 -29.57 8.79
N ALA A 751 -16.47 -29.42 7.46
CA ALA A 751 -16.76 -30.45 6.48
C ALA A 751 -16.00 -31.76 6.76
N SER A 752 -14.71 -31.68 7.03
CA SER A 752 -13.80 -32.80 7.22
C SER A 752 -14.07 -33.59 8.52
N LEU A 753 -14.67 -32.97 9.52
CA LEU A 753 -14.94 -33.55 10.83
C LEU A 753 -16.22 -34.41 10.84
N LYS A 754 -17.11 -34.28 9.86
CA LYS A 754 -18.33 -35.09 9.79
C LYS A 754 -17.98 -36.56 9.60
N LYS A 755 -18.72 -37.44 10.30
CA LYS A 755 -18.58 -38.88 10.14
C LYS A 755 -19.09 -39.30 8.76
N PRO A 756 -18.45 -40.26 8.06
CA PRO A 756 -18.89 -40.76 6.76
C PRO A 756 -20.38 -41.18 6.73
N ILE A 757 -20.81 -41.89 7.76
CA ILE A 757 -22.20 -42.38 7.88
C ILE A 757 -23.22 -41.26 8.00
N ASP A 758 -22.94 -40.25 8.83
CA ASP A 758 -23.84 -39.12 9.02
C ASP A 758 -23.98 -38.29 7.75
N ALA A 759 -22.90 -38.22 6.98
CA ALA A 759 -22.88 -37.51 5.71
C ALA A 759 -23.63 -38.27 4.58
N LEU A 760 -23.68 -39.59 4.63
CA LEU A 760 -24.40 -40.44 3.65
C LEU A 760 -25.90 -40.58 3.96
N LYS A 761 -26.33 -40.45 5.24
CA LYS A 761 -27.71 -40.59 5.69
C LYS A 761 -28.56 -39.34 5.58
N ASN A 762 -27.97 -38.15 5.38
CA ASN A 762 -28.74 -36.92 5.19
C ASN A 762 -29.36 -36.92 3.78
N GLU A 763 -30.65 -37.28 3.71
CA GLU A 763 -31.56 -36.96 2.62
C GLU A 763 -32.18 -35.59 2.82
#